data_a626235dac5b62a36472318ff0db0d26
#
_entry.id   a626235dac5b62a36472318ff0db0d26
#
_cell.length_a   1.000
_cell.length_b   1.000
_cell.length_c   1.000
_cell.angle_alpha   90.00
_cell.angle_beta   90.00
_cell.angle_gamma   90.00
#
_symmetry.space_group_name_H-M   'P 1'
#
loop_
_entity.id
_entity.type
_entity.pdbx_description
1 polymer ?
#
loop_
_entity_poly.entity_id
_entity_poly.type
_entity_poly.pdbx_seq_one_letter_code
_entity_poly.pdbx_strand_id
1 'polypeptide(L)'
;MLRSLWSGVSGMQAHQVALDVEGNNIANVNTTGFKYSRANFADMLSQVNRIATSPYGGLGGQNDYSIGLGTSINSTTKIFGQGSIQDTTNKMDLAIGGDGFFIVSGNGGRTNAYTRDGAFGFDAAGNMVNNAGYIVQGWTRDLNSDSASCYSDALYNVVDTTVPISGIKIEPKMVIPAKATTQVNLDANLTAGDTTDKLGCMYALDSTSVTAADGIAARYDSAGNKIQMAEDMGVLFNASGNALKLSEGQGVWVSYSQATATQAVVVATTGTITLNGTTITFTNDSTISGVSSLVAAQNAINAKKSETGVEAFATGGQLRLVNDNSLDGNASKKNVIITASGGALANFTAADNSITAFRYAYTTASDADSTSRLFRTTEDLRALLQQDANNIKHGGGYVDSTGTNASVKVTINKTGMFEILNQDDGDTTTGNLSLTVSSYYDTNVTSNVLFKSAMKGLNTGILVEGGSSTTSASLMAAKHTATTDIVDSLGNKHTLTITFRKVGPQEWSFSLHVPEPATFVNGSGERPNYFEGGRVTFGEDGGLTGMNPPTIQFNPKSGASSPQRIDLDFGVSGTFKGLTSTDKESSTGNIYQNGYQSGVLEDWRFDSNGVLIGEFSNGKDLALAQVAIASFTNNGGLQAEGSNLFSQTANSGEPVIGTAGSGGRGKISPSALEMSNVDLSRSLTQLIVVQRGFQANSKTVTTSDQILNTLLQLKQ
;
A
#
# COMPACT_ATOMS: atom_id res chain seq x y z
N MET A 1 68.28 -8.08 -62.72
CA MET A 1 67.37 -9.23 -62.90
C MET A 1 67.18 -10.06 -61.63
N LEU A 2 68.18 -10.46 -60.86
CA LEU A 2 68.00 -11.14 -59.58
C LEU A 2 67.12 -10.33 -58.58
N ARG A 3 67.23 -9.00 -58.58
CA ARG A 3 66.44 -8.12 -57.75
C ARG A 3 64.93 -8.15 -58.10
N SER A 4 64.59 -8.16 -59.40
CA SER A 4 63.21 -8.25 -59.86
C SER A 4 62.61 -9.62 -59.57
N LEU A 5 63.40 -10.70 -59.59
CA LEU A 5 62.99 -12.04 -59.19
C LEU A 5 62.70 -12.11 -57.70
N TRP A 6 63.61 -11.55 -56.85
CA TRP A 6 63.39 -11.49 -55.41
C TRP A 6 62.20 -10.63 -55.06
N SER A 7 62.00 -9.47 -55.69
CA SER A 7 60.84 -8.62 -55.50
C SER A 7 59.52 -9.34 -55.87
N GLY A 8 59.55 -10.11 -57.00
CA GLY A 8 58.40 -10.94 -57.36
C GLY A 8 58.13 -12.08 -56.41
N VAL A 9 59.17 -12.74 -55.87
CA VAL A 9 59.00 -13.82 -54.89
C VAL A 9 58.44 -13.27 -53.55
N SER A 10 59.03 -12.16 -53.06
CA SER A 10 58.53 -11.51 -51.84
C SER A 10 57.08 -11.04 -51.99
N GLY A 11 56.71 -10.47 -53.18
CA GLY A 11 55.35 -10.10 -53.51
C GLY A 11 54.36 -11.29 -53.50
N MET A 12 54.80 -12.44 -54.12
CA MET A 12 54.00 -13.66 -54.11
C MET A 12 53.75 -14.16 -52.67
N GLN A 13 54.77 -14.22 -51.82
CA GLN A 13 54.65 -14.63 -50.42
C GLN A 13 53.71 -13.71 -49.66
N ALA A 14 53.84 -12.40 -49.80
CA ALA A 14 52.96 -11.42 -49.17
C ALA A 14 51.49 -11.54 -49.63
N HIS A 15 51.25 -11.71 -50.91
CA HIS A 15 49.94 -11.93 -51.48
C HIS A 15 49.34 -13.28 -51.08
N GLN A 16 50.15 -14.34 -50.91
CA GLN A 16 49.64 -15.62 -50.36
C GLN A 16 49.11 -15.48 -48.95
N VAL A 17 49.83 -14.83 -48.04
CA VAL A 17 49.35 -14.56 -46.68
C VAL A 17 48.06 -13.71 -46.70
N ALA A 18 48.00 -12.72 -47.62
CA ALA A 18 46.77 -11.93 -47.76
C ALA A 18 45.56 -12.74 -48.26
N LEU A 19 45.80 -13.73 -49.18
CA LEU A 19 44.80 -14.68 -49.65
C LEU A 19 44.30 -15.56 -48.51
N ASP A 20 45.21 -16.06 -47.66
CA ASP A 20 44.89 -16.88 -46.51
C ASP A 20 44.02 -16.08 -45.48
N VAL A 21 44.35 -14.79 -45.26
CA VAL A 21 43.58 -13.89 -44.37
C VAL A 21 42.20 -13.63 -44.96
N GLU A 22 42.04 -13.31 -46.24
CA GLU A 22 40.72 -13.07 -46.85
C GLU A 22 39.90 -14.36 -46.94
N GLY A 23 40.54 -15.50 -47.24
CA GLY A 23 39.88 -16.81 -47.18
C GLY A 23 39.29 -17.12 -45.80
N ASN A 24 40.05 -16.81 -44.73
CA ASN A 24 39.58 -16.96 -43.38
C ASN A 24 38.44 -15.99 -43.05
N ASN A 25 38.46 -14.74 -43.51
CA ASN A 25 37.36 -13.78 -43.35
C ASN A 25 36.07 -14.30 -44.00
N ILE A 26 36.15 -14.79 -45.24
CA ILE A 26 35.02 -15.34 -46.00
C ILE A 26 34.44 -16.58 -45.30
N ALA A 27 35.29 -17.50 -44.83
CA ALA A 27 34.88 -18.72 -44.13
C ALA A 27 34.09 -18.38 -42.83
N ASN A 28 34.40 -17.25 -42.17
CA ASN A 28 33.81 -16.84 -40.90
C ASN A 28 32.76 -15.72 -41.05
N VAL A 29 32.18 -15.52 -42.21
CA VAL A 29 31.14 -14.49 -42.43
C VAL A 29 29.88 -14.75 -41.58
N ASN A 30 29.55 -16.00 -41.29
CA ASN A 30 28.41 -16.40 -40.45
C ASN A 30 28.78 -16.74 -39.00
N THR A 31 30.04 -16.53 -38.62
CA THR A 31 30.51 -16.84 -37.25
C THR A 31 30.17 -15.67 -36.31
N THR A 32 29.45 -15.94 -35.24
CA THR A 32 29.09 -14.94 -34.23
C THR A 32 30.30 -14.31 -33.58
N GLY A 33 30.30 -12.98 -33.41
CA GLY A 33 31.40 -12.24 -32.78
C GLY A 33 32.72 -12.21 -33.54
N PHE A 34 32.79 -12.77 -34.75
CA PHE A 34 34.01 -12.76 -35.56
C PHE A 34 34.34 -11.34 -36.01
N LYS A 35 35.65 -11.02 -36.02
CA LYS A 35 36.16 -9.72 -36.45
C LYS A 35 37.06 -9.85 -37.66
N TYR A 36 36.76 -9.02 -38.68
CA TYR A 36 37.50 -8.93 -39.94
C TYR A 36 39.00 -8.74 -39.70
N SER A 37 39.84 -9.52 -40.35
CA SER A 37 41.28 -9.41 -40.30
C SER A 37 41.81 -8.83 -41.63
N ARG A 38 42.78 -7.93 -41.54
CA ARG A 38 43.42 -7.30 -42.71
C ARG A 38 44.91 -7.52 -42.67
N ALA A 39 45.49 -7.97 -43.79
CA ALA A 39 46.94 -8.02 -44.02
C ALA A 39 47.47 -6.63 -44.39
N ASN A 40 48.43 -6.13 -43.66
CA ASN A 40 49.11 -4.86 -43.97
C ASN A 40 50.46 -5.11 -44.64
N PHE A 41 50.60 -4.58 -45.86
CA PHE A 41 51.81 -4.65 -46.60
C PHE A 41 52.77 -3.54 -46.18
N ALA A 42 54.09 -3.83 -46.17
CA ALA A 42 55.18 -2.84 -46.05
C ALA A 42 56.22 -3.07 -47.11
N ASP A 43 56.83 -2.02 -47.57
CA ASP A 43 57.99 -2.11 -48.44
C ASP A 43 59.18 -2.68 -47.66
N MET A 44 60.00 -3.48 -48.37
CA MET A 44 61.30 -3.94 -47.86
C MET A 44 62.34 -2.84 -48.05
N LEU A 45 63.49 -3.06 -47.44
CA LEU A 45 64.63 -2.13 -47.53
C LEU A 45 64.89 -1.68 -48.98
N SER A 46 65.04 -0.38 -49.18
CA SER A 46 65.46 0.16 -50.48
C SER A 46 67.01 0.26 -50.56
N GLN A 47 67.59 -0.25 -51.60
CA GLN A 47 69.03 -0.09 -51.86
C GLN A 47 69.29 1.28 -52.51
N VAL A 48 69.93 2.17 -51.77
CA VAL A 48 70.33 3.49 -52.27
C VAL A 48 71.62 3.36 -53.09
N ASN A 49 71.54 3.60 -54.41
CA ASN A 49 72.68 3.60 -55.31
C ASN A 49 73.31 4.98 -55.42
N ARG A 50 72.58 6.06 -55.16
CA ARG A 50 73.08 7.42 -55.12
C ARG A 50 72.27 8.20 -54.04
N ILE A 51 72.97 8.94 -53.24
CA ILE A 51 72.39 9.83 -52.21
C ILE A 51 72.01 11.14 -52.86
N ALA A 52 70.96 11.75 -52.45
CA ALA A 52 70.54 13.08 -52.87
C ALA A 52 71.59 14.13 -52.45
N THR A 53 71.90 15.03 -53.36
CA THR A 53 72.84 16.14 -53.12
C THR A 53 72.18 17.48 -53.26
N SER A 54 72.53 18.42 -52.37
CA SER A 54 72.04 19.81 -52.43
C SER A 54 72.70 20.57 -53.60
N PRO A 55 72.07 21.60 -54.12
CA PRO A 55 72.66 22.51 -55.11
C PRO A 55 73.92 23.18 -54.52
N TYR A 56 75.05 23.14 -55.25
CA TYR A 56 76.30 23.78 -54.87
C TYR A 56 77.07 24.29 -56.07
N GLY A 57 77.66 25.52 -56.04
CA GLY A 57 78.59 26.05 -57.01
C GLY A 57 78.04 26.18 -58.42
N GLY A 58 76.77 26.45 -58.64
CA GLY A 58 76.16 26.63 -59.96
C GLY A 58 75.55 25.32 -60.54
N LEU A 59 75.75 24.19 -59.92
CA LEU A 59 75.11 22.93 -60.27
C LEU A 59 73.83 22.70 -59.49
N GLY A 60 72.75 22.26 -60.17
CA GLY A 60 71.49 21.85 -59.54
C GLY A 60 71.66 20.61 -58.66
N GLY A 61 70.83 20.53 -57.55
CA GLY A 61 70.78 19.36 -56.71
C GLY A 61 70.33 18.10 -57.50
N GLN A 62 70.77 16.97 -57.07
CA GLN A 62 70.40 15.67 -57.69
C GLN A 62 69.60 14.89 -56.66
N ASN A 63 68.47 14.28 -57.10
CA ASN A 63 67.65 13.38 -56.27
C ASN A 63 68.40 12.06 -56.03
N ASP A 64 68.00 11.36 -54.97
CA ASP A 64 68.47 10.02 -54.67
C ASP A 64 68.07 9.04 -55.80
N TYR A 65 68.84 8.01 -55.91
CA TYR A 65 68.56 6.87 -56.80
C TYR A 65 68.55 5.61 -55.93
N SER A 66 67.30 5.18 -55.55
CA SER A 66 67.07 4.00 -54.72
C SER A 66 66.23 2.97 -55.47
N ILE A 67 66.48 1.69 -55.21
CA ILE A 67 65.73 0.58 -55.78
C ILE A 67 65.16 -0.26 -54.61
N GLY A 68 63.80 -0.41 -54.52
CA GLY A 68 63.16 -1.27 -53.60
C GLY A 68 63.48 -2.76 -53.80
N LEU A 69 63.55 -3.50 -52.70
CA LEU A 69 63.84 -4.93 -52.66
C LEU A 69 62.65 -5.84 -52.61
N GLY A 70 61.42 -5.25 -52.64
CA GLY A 70 60.16 -6.00 -52.60
C GLY A 70 59.25 -5.57 -51.50
N THR A 71 58.31 -6.41 -51.13
CA THR A 71 57.31 -6.18 -50.10
C THR A 71 57.28 -7.34 -49.09
N SER A 72 56.86 -7.02 -47.86
CA SER A 72 56.62 -8.00 -46.80
C SER A 72 55.26 -7.74 -46.13
N ILE A 73 54.73 -8.71 -45.42
CA ILE A 73 53.59 -8.48 -44.46
C ILE A 73 54.21 -7.95 -43.19
N ASN A 74 53.80 -6.73 -42.81
CA ASN A 74 54.17 -6.11 -41.53
C ASN A 74 53.36 -6.65 -40.36
N SER A 75 52.01 -6.75 -40.53
CA SER A 75 51.13 -7.24 -39.51
C SER A 75 49.80 -7.70 -40.12
N THR A 76 49.11 -8.55 -39.40
CA THR A 76 47.68 -8.81 -39.59
C THR A 76 46.92 -8.10 -38.50
N THR A 77 46.09 -7.11 -38.82
CA THR A 77 45.31 -6.37 -37.85
C THR A 77 43.86 -6.79 -37.87
N LYS A 78 43.28 -6.99 -36.68
CA LYS A 78 41.84 -7.20 -36.55
C LYS A 78 41.11 -5.86 -36.44
N ILE A 79 39.99 -5.73 -37.11
CA ILE A 79 39.14 -4.55 -37.11
C ILE A 79 37.94 -4.84 -36.21
N PHE A 80 37.94 -4.21 -35.03
CA PHE A 80 36.92 -4.40 -34.00
C PHE A 80 35.67 -3.52 -34.20
N GLY A 81 35.40 -3.09 -35.42
CA GLY A 81 34.11 -2.45 -35.73
C GLY A 81 32.94 -3.35 -35.36
N GLN A 82 31.83 -2.73 -35.06
CA GLN A 82 30.57 -3.45 -34.69
C GLN A 82 30.04 -4.22 -35.91
N GLY A 83 29.67 -5.48 -35.70
CA GLY A 83 28.86 -6.27 -36.64
C GLY A 83 27.37 -5.95 -36.51
N SER A 84 26.55 -6.47 -37.41
CA SER A 84 25.10 -6.37 -37.27
C SER A 84 24.64 -7.16 -36.03
N ILE A 85 23.74 -6.58 -35.25
CA ILE A 85 23.07 -7.28 -34.14
C ILE A 85 21.83 -7.95 -34.70
N GLN A 86 21.67 -9.23 -34.45
CA GLN A 86 20.54 -10.04 -34.88
C GLN A 86 19.83 -10.59 -33.66
N ASP A 87 18.52 -10.36 -33.56
CA ASP A 87 17.69 -10.89 -32.48
C ASP A 87 17.55 -12.41 -32.60
N THR A 88 17.54 -13.08 -31.46
CA THR A 88 17.39 -14.53 -31.32
C THR A 88 16.23 -14.85 -30.37
N THR A 89 15.80 -16.10 -30.36
CA THR A 89 14.77 -16.61 -29.44
C THR A 89 15.35 -17.08 -28.10
N ASN A 90 16.66 -17.15 -27.98
CA ASN A 90 17.32 -17.60 -26.76
C ASN A 90 17.57 -16.42 -25.82
N LYS A 91 17.04 -16.48 -24.61
CA LYS A 91 17.19 -15.44 -23.57
C LYS A 91 18.62 -15.27 -23.07
N MET A 92 19.49 -16.27 -23.31
CA MET A 92 20.89 -16.28 -22.86
C MET A 92 21.83 -15.64 -23.84
N ASP A 93 21.40 -15.40 -25.09
CA ASP A 93 22.20 -14.73 -26.10
C ASP A 93 22.31 -13.24 -25.79
N LEU A 94 23.54 -12.75 -25.81
CA LEU A 94 23.86 -11.36 -25.47
C LEU A 94 24.72 -10.73 -26.55
N ALA A 95 24.39 -9.52 -26.96
CA ALA A 95 25.24 -8.73 -27.86
C ALA A 95 25.69 -7.45 -27.17
N ILE A 96 26.92 -7.00 -27.43
CA ILE A 96 27.42 -5.70 -26.96
C ILE A 96 27.21 -4.67 -28.07
N GLY A 97 26.39 -3.67 -27.82
CA GLY A 97 26.17 -2.52 -28.69
C GLY A 97 27.16 -1.41 -28.37
N GLY A 98 28.28 -1.37 -29.07
CA GLY A 98 29.40 -0.44 -28.83
C GLY A 98 30.70 -1.14 -28.46
N ASP A 99 31.62 -0.43 -27.80
CA ASP A 99 32.91 -0.97 -27.40
C ASP A 99 32.86 -1.85 -26.16
N GLY A 100 33.69 -2.88 -26.09
CA GLY A 100 33.85 -3.77 -24.95
C GLY A 100 33.92 -5.23 -25.34
N PHE A 101 34.19 -6.11 -24.39
CA PHE A 101 34.28 -7.56 -24.55
C PHE A 101 33.67 -8.24 -23.34
N PHE A 102 33.03 -9.35 -23.55
CA PHE A 102 32.68 -10.26 -22.46
C PHE A 102 33.94 -10.87 -21.87
N ILE A 103 33.97 -11.06 -20.59
CA ILE A 103 35.07 -11.66 -19.86
C ILE A 103 34.72 -13.11 -19.57
N VAL A 104 35.55 -14.04 -19.95
CA VAL A 104 35.37 -15.47 -19.71
C VAL A 104 36.63 -16.10 -19.13
N SER A 105 36.51 -17.15 -18.34
CA SER A 105 37.64 -17.82 -17.71
C SER A 105 37.47 -19.33 -17.72
N GLY A 106 38.52 -20.06 -18.08
CA GLY A 106 38.53 -21.52 -18.05
C GLY A 106 39.12 -22.11 -16.76
N ASN A 107 39.63 -21.28 -15.84
CA ASN A 107 40.36 -21.75 -14.64
C ASN A 107 39.95 -21.03 -13.34
N GLY A 108 38.66 -20.69 -13.23
CA GLY A 108 38.10 -20.10 -12.02
C GLY A 108 38.50 -18.64 -11.79
N GLY A 109 38.69 -17.86 -12.85
CA GLY A 109 39.00 -16.43 -12.74
C GLY A 109 40.50 -16.09 -12.62
N ARG A 110 41.38 -17.08 -12.64
CA ARG A 110 42.83 -16.82 -12.54
C ARG A 110 43.42 -16.19 -13.80
N THR A 111 42.92 -16.63 -14.96
CA THR A 111 43.24 -16.00 -16.24
C THR A 111 41.96 -15.71 -16.99
N ASN A 112 41.85 -14.51 -17.50
CA ASN A 112 40.66 -14.05 -18.23
C ASN A 112 40.96 -14.08 -19.72
N ALA A 113 40.04 -14.57 -20.51
CA ALA A 113 39.94 -14.40 -21.93
C ALA A 113 38.77 -13.46 -22.28
N TYR A 114 38.81 -12.86 -23.42
CA TYR A 114 37.85 -11.83 -23.83
C TYR A 114 37.18 -12.26 -25.11
N THR A 115 35.91 -12.06 -25.24
CA THR A 115 35.15 -12.45 -26.43
C THR A 115 34.06 -11.45 -26.79
N ARG A 116 33.71 -11.42 -28.11
CA ARG A 116 32.51 -10.75 -28.60
C ARG A 116 31.37 -11.74 -28.90
N ASP A 117 31.69 -13.03 -28.84
CA ASP A 117 30.66 -14.06 -28.97
C ASP A 117 29.83 -14.14 -27.67
N GLY A 118 28.56 -13.83 -27.77
CA GLY A 118 27.63 -13.82 -26.66
C GLY A 118 26.68 -15.00 -26.68
N ALA A 119 26.93 -16.06 -27.40
CA ALA A 119 26.16 -17.30 -27.36
C ALA A 119 26.47 -18.07 -26.08
N PHE A 120 25.70 -17.77 -25.01
CA PHE A 120 25.89 -18.34 -23.69
C PHE A 120 24.81 -19.36 -23.35
N GLY A 121 25.10 -20.20 -22.35
CA GLY A 121 24.17 -21.16 -21.78
C GLY A 121 24.54 -21.49 -20.34
N PHE A 122 23.67 -22.22 -19.62
CA PHE A 122 24.01 -22.76 -18.31
C PHE A 122 24.47 -24.22 -18.43
N ASP A 123 25.51 -24.57 -17.70
CA ASP A 123 25.92 -25.96 -17.51
C ASP A 123 25.10 -26.66 -16.42
N ALA A 124 25.33 -27.95 -16.22
CA ALA A 124 24.64 -28.75 -15.20
C ALA A 124 24.89 -28.29 -13.75
N ALA A 125 25.98 -27.55 -13.51
CA ALA A 125 26.34 -26.97 -12.21
C ALA A 125 25.79 -25.56 -12.01
N GLY A 126 25.09 -25.01 -13.04
CA GLY A 126 24.53 -23.66 -13.04
C GLY A 126 25.52 -22.57 -13.41
N ASN A 127 26.71 -22.88 -13.93
CA ASN A 127 27.64 -21.86 -14.40
C ASN A 127 27.19 -21.35 -15.78
N MET A 128 27.29 -20.04 -15.97
CA MET A 128 27.07 -19.43 -17.26
C MET A 128 28.33 -19.62 -18.12
N VAL A 129 28.21 -20.37 -19.23
CA VAL A 129 29.34 -20.78 -20.07
C VAL A 129 29.14 -20.39 -21.52
N ASN A 130 30.22 -20.18 -22.22
CA ASN A 130 30.22 -20.07 -23.69
C ASN A 130 30.33 -21.46 -24.35
N ASN A 131 30.20 -21.52 -25.65
CA ASN A 131 30.29 -22.77 -26.44
C ASN A 131 31.65 -23.50 -26.33
N ALA A 132 32.71 -22.84 -25.86
CA ALA A 132 34.01 -23.42 -25.59
C ALA A 132 34.20 -23.91 -24.14
N GLY A 133 33.14 -23.81 -23.29
CA GLY A 133 33.19 -24.24 -21.90
C GLY A 133 33.85 -23.26 -20.93
N TYR A 134 34.12 -22.03 -21.33
CA TYR A 134 34.65 -20.98 -20.45
C TYR A 134 33.51 -20.30 -19.69
N ILE A 135 33.70 -20.10 -18.38
CA ILE A 135 32.72 -19.48 -17.51
C ILE A 135 32.76 -17.96 -17.67
N VAL A 136 31.58 -17.37 -17.90
CA VAL A 136 31.39 -15.92 -17.97
C VAL A 136 31.66 -15.29 -16.62
N GLN A 137 32.46 -14.21 -16.62
CA GLN A 137 32.78 -13.48 -15.38
C GLN A 137 31.90 -12.27 -15.20
N GLY A 138 31.57 -12.01 -13.94
CA GLY A 138 30.74 -10.89 -13.56
C GLY A 138 30.63 -10.76 -12.05
N TRP A 139 29.62 -10.07 -11.60
CA TRP A 139 29.28 -9.94 -10.19
C TRP A 139 28.06 -10.80 -9.91
N THR A 140 28.13 -11.63 -8.89
CA THR A 140 27.02 -12.47 -8.43
C THR A 140 26.53 -11.96 -7.11
N ARG A 141 25.22 -12.02 -6.89
CA ARG A 141 24.63 -11.70 -5.59
C ARG A 141 24.82 -12.86 -4.64
N ASP A 142 25.36 -12.58 -3.47
CA ASP A 142 25.42 -13.57 -2.39
C ASP A 142 24.08 -13.59 -1.64
N LEU A 143 23.28 -14.61 -1.89
CA LEU A 143 21.99 -14.82 -1.22
C LEU A 143 22.11 -15.43 0.18
N ASN A 144 23.29 -15.93 0.53
CA ASN A 144 23.56 -16.53 1.84
C ASN A 144 24.14 -15.53 2.84
N SER A 145 24.41 -14.30 2.44
CA SER A 145 24.84 -13.28 3.37
C SER A 145 23.66 -12.88 4.28
N ASP A 146 23.82 -13.08 5.59
CA ASP A 146 22.85 -12.73 6.64
C ASP A 146 22.57 -11.21 6.76
N SER A 147 23.09 -10.41 5.85
CA SER A 147 22.84 -8.97 5.83
C SER A 147 21.42 -8.70 5.42
N ALA A 148 20.58 -8.29 6.36
CA ALA A 148 19.22 -7.81 6.12
C ALA A 148 19.15 -6.71 5.02
N SER A 149 20.28 -6.09 4.70
CA SER A 149 20.43 -5.13 3.59
C SER A 149 20.35 -5.77 2.20
N CYS A 150 20.59 -7.07 2.06
CA CYS A 150 20.50 -7.77 0.77
C CYS A 150 19.07 -7.81 0.22
N TYR A 151 18.08 -7.65 1.08
CA TYR A 151 16.66 -7.74 0.76
C TYR A 151 15.91 -6.41 0.92
N SER A 152 16.63 -5.28 1.02
CA SER A 152 15.97 -3.98 1.03
C SER A 152 15.37 -3.69 -0.36
N ASP A 153 14.15 -3.15 -0.41
CA ASP A 153 13.43 -2.88 -1.66
C ASP A 153 14.22 -2.00 -2.66
N ALA A 154 15.11 -1.15 -2.15
CA ALA A 154 16.00 -0.33 -2.98
C ALA A 154 17.09 -1.13 -3.72
N LEU A 155 17.42 -2.35 -3.29
CA LEU A 155 18.51 -3.16 -3.82
C LEU A 155 18.05 -4.37 -4.64
N TYR A 156 16.74 -4.58 -4.82
CA TYR A 156 16.23 -5.74 -5.59
C TYR A 156 16.78 -5.81 -7.00
N ASN A 157 16.95 -4.68 -7.66
CA ASN A 157 17.37 -4.57 -9.05
C ASN A 157 18.85 -4.22 -9.22
N VAL A 158 19.65 -4.23 -8.16
CA VAL A 158 21.06 -3.84 -8.20
C VAL A 158 21.94 -4.95 -7.63
N VAL A 159 23.00 -5.31 -8.36
CA VAL A 159 24.07 -6.20 -7.91
C VAL A 159 25.23 -5.35 -7.39
N ASP A 160 25.88 -5.76 -6.31
CA ASP A 160 27.07 -5.07 -5.80
C ASP A 160 28.25 -5.27 -6.76
N THR A 161 28.67 -4.19 -7.41
CA THR A 161 29.77 -4.17 -8.38
C THR A 161 31.08 -3.67 -7.77
N THR A 162 31.15 -3.47 -6.46
CA THR A 162 32.37 -3.04 -5.77
C THR A 162 33.30 -4.20 -5.43
N VAL A 163 32.77 -5.44 -5.46
CA VAL A 163 33.53 -6.67 -5.21
C VAL A 163 34.29 -7.13 -6.46
N PRO A 164 35.38 -7.92 -6.33
CA PRO A 164 36.03 -8.53 -7.48
C PRO A 164 35.07 -9.39 -8.32
N ILE A 165 35.29 -9.40 -9.64
CA ILE A 165 34.50 -10.26 -10.53
C ILE A 165 34.76 -11.74 -10.24
N SER A 166 33.76 -12.56 -10.42
CA SER A 166 33.81 -14.02 -10.26
C SER A 166 33.00 -14.70 -11.38
N GLY A 167 33.11 -16.02 -11.50
CA GLY A 167 32.26 -16.77 -12.44
C GLY A 167 30.78 -16.66 -12.07
N ILE A 168 29.96 -16.31 -13.03
CA ILE A 168 28.50 -16.25 -12.83
C ILE A 168 27.97 -17.67 -12.69
N LYS A 169 27.40 -17.94 -11.51
CA LYS A 169 26.79 -19.23 -11.16
C LYS A 169 25.40 -19.00 -10.60
N ILE A 170 24.39 -19.66 -11.19
CA ILE A 170 23.01 -19.65 -10.70
C ILE A 170 22.62 -21.11 -10.43
N GLU A 171 22.22 -21.39 -9.20
CA GLU A 171 21.79 -22.75 -8.85
C GLU A 171 20.42 -23.05 -9.48
N PRO A 172 20.28 -24.17 -10.22
CA PRO A 172 18.99 -24.59 -10.73
C PRO A 172 17.97 -24.76 -9.58
N LYS A 173 16.76 -24.23 -9.75
CA LYS A 173 15.70 -24.23 -8.69
C LYS A 173 16.12 -23.49 -7.40
N MET A 174 16.92 -22.45 -7.54
CA MET A 174 17.22 -21.55 -6.43
C MET A 174 15.95 -21.11 -5.71
N VAL A 175 16.00 -21.07 -4.38
CA VAL A 175 14.88 -20.64 -3.53
C VAL A 175 15.27 -19.36 -2.82
N ILE A 176 14.45 -18.32 -2.94
CA ILE A 176 14.55 -17.16 -2.05
C ILE A 176 13.73 -17.41 -0.78
N PRO A 177 14.29 -17.14 0.41
CA PRO A 177 13.56 -17.29 1.66
C PRO A 177 12.38 -16.31 1.72
N ALA A 178 11.39 -16.63 2.54
CA ALA A 178 10.31 -15.70 2.84
C ALA A 178 10.84 -14.46 3.54
N LYS A 179 10.22 -13.31 3.25
CA LYS A 179 10.48 -12.05 3.95
C LYS A 179 9.26 -11.72 4.80
N ALA A 180 9.47 -11.60 6.10
CA ALA A 180 8.43 -11.14 7.01
C ALA A 180 7.99 -9.72 6.68
N THR A 181 6.68 -9.45 6.79
CA THR A 181 6.15 -8.10 6.65
C THR A 181 6.64 -7.21 7.78
N THR A 182 7.31 -6.14 7.45
CA THR A 182 7.78 -5.13 8.42
C THR A 182 7.09 -3.78 8.26
N GLN A 183 6.38 -3.59 7.16
CA GLN A 183 5.68 -2.34 6.86
C GLN A 183 4.36 -2.63 6.13
N VAL A 184 3.32 -1.92 6.53
CA VAL A 184 2.01 -1.90 5.85
C VAL A 184 1.67 -0.45 5.54
N ASN A 185 1.49 -0.15 4.27
CA ASN A 185 1.10 1.16 3.76
C ASN A 185 -0.37 1.14 3.37
N LEU A 186 -1.09 2.19 3.70
CA LEU A 186 -2.52 2.32 3.40
C LEU A 186 -2.83 3.72 2.90
N ASP A 187 -3.34 3.79 1.67
CA ASP A 187 -3.94 4.99 1.09
C ASP A 187 -5.46 4.81 1.08
N ALA A 188 -6.16 5.62 1.84
CA ALA A 188 -7.62 5.55 1.92
C ALA A 188 -8.22 6.92 2.19
N ASN A 189 -9.48 7.09 1.80
CA ASN A 189 -10.30 8.22 2.24
C ASN A 189 -11.28 7.74 3.31
N LEU A 190 -11.37 8.48 4.41
CA LEU A 190 -12.35 8.28 5.49
C LEU A 190 -13.33 9.44 5.44
N THR A 191 -14.63 9.16 5.30
CA THR A 191 -15.62 10.22 5.04
C THR A 191 -15.71 11.27 6.13
N ALA A 192 -15.63 12.54 5.76
CA ALA A 192 -16.01 13.68 6.57
C ALA A 192 -17.47 14.13 6.28
N GLY A 193 -18.10 13.55 5.26
CA GLY A 193 -19.40 13.97 4.74
C GLY A 193 -20.58 13.75 5.67
N ASP A 194 -21.71 14.32 5.27
CA ASP A 194 -22.95 14.36 6.02
C ASP A 194 -23.84 13.13 5.82
N THR A 195 -23.54 12.36 4.78
CA THR A 195 -24.24 11.12 4.45
C THR A 195 -23.25 10.03 4.13
N THR A 196 -23.51 8.81 4.57
CA THR A 196 -22.69 7.64 4.24
C THR A 196 -23.52 6.36 4.31
N ASP A 197 -23.20 5.39 3.45
CA ASP A 197 -23.70 4.02 3.52
C ASP A 197 -22.74 3.10 4.31
N LYS A 198 -21.52 3.57 4.60
CA LYS A 198 -20.47 2.86 5.35
C LYS A 198 -20.67 3.04 6.86
N LEU A 199 -21.69 2.40 7.39
CA LEU A 199 -22.08 2.50 8.79
C LEU A 199 -21.62 1.29 9.61
N GLY A 200 -21.29 1.54 10.86
CA GLY A 200 -21.08 0.55 11.90
C GLY A 200 -21.78 0.97 13.17
N CYS A 201 -22.20 0.01 13.99
CA CYS A 201 -22.74 0.36 15.29
C CYS A 201 -21.70 1.13 16.11
N MET A 202 -22.14 2.12 16.88
CA MET A 202 -21.26 2.81 17.84
C MET A 202 -20.80 1.84 18.95
N TYR A 203 -19.85 2.23 19.78
CA TYR A 203 -19.41 1.41 20.89
C TYR A 203 -20.57 1.13 21.85
N ALA A 204 -20.70 -0.12 22.24
CA ALA A 204 -21.63 -0.48 23.31
C ALA A 204 -21.02 -0.06 24.65
N LEU A 205 -21.78 0.66 25.45
CA LEU A 205 -21.33 1.24 26.71
C LEU A 205 -22.23 0.75 27.84
N ASP A 206 -21.60 0.34 28.93
CA ASP A 206 -22.28 0.12 30.21
C ASP A 206 -21.55 0.89 31.31
N SER A 207 -22.05 0.79 32.54
CA SER A 207 -21.48 1.50 33.69
C SER A 207 -20.07 1.10 34.07
N THR A 208 -19.55 0.02 33.51
CA THR A 208 -18.26 -0.58 33.91
C THR A 208 -17.29 -0.77 32.77
N SER A 209 -17.76 -0.85 31.52
CA SER A 209 -16.93 -1.18 30.39
C SER A 209 -17.43 -0.58 29.07
N VAL A 210 -16.47 -0.25 28.20
CA VAL A 210 -16.74 0.05 26.80
C VAL A 210 -16.59 -1.23 26.01
N THR A 211 -17.59 -1.61 25.25
CA THR A 211 -17.52 -2.73 24.32
C THR A 211 -17.81 -2.26 22.90
N ALA A 212 -17.15 -2.86 21.92
CA ALA A 212 -17.54 -2.64 20.53
C ALA A 212 -18.87 -3.32 20.22
N ALA A 213 -19.58 -2.86 19.20
CA ALA A 213 -20.88 -3.40 18.80
C ALA A 213 -20.88 -4.89 18.45
N ASP A 214 -19.71 -5.45 18.11
CA ASP A 214 -19.51 -6.89 17.91
C ASP A 214 -19.39 -7.70 19.20
N GLY A 215 -19.54 -7.05 20.37
CA GLY A 215 -19.45 -7.65 21.69
C GLY A 215 -18.02 -7.80 22.22
N ILE A 216 -17.07 -7.11 21.63
CA ILE A 216 -15.68 -7.15 22.05
C ILE A 216 -15.48 -6.26 23.27
N ALA A 217 -14.95 -6.83 24.38
CA ALA A 217 -14.75 -6.12 25.62
C ALA A 217 -13.68 -5.02 25.54
N ALA A 218 -13.76 -4.05 26.41
CA ALA A 218 -12.87 -2.90 26.49
C ALA A 218 -11.39 -3.22 26.47
N ARG A 219 -10.62 -2.33 25.96
CA ARG A 219 -9.29 -2.52 25.42
C ARG A 219 -8.22 -1.81 26.18
N TYR A 220 -6.99 -2.21 25.89
CA TYR A 220 -5.80 -1.66 26.51
C TYR A 220 -4.98 -0.92 25.46
N ASP A 221 -4.40 0.23 25.84
CA ASP A 221 -3.43 0.95 25.02
C ASP A 221 -2.09 0.22 24.98
N SER A 222 -1.12 0.75 24.23
CA SER A 222 0.22 0.19 24.15
C SER A 222 0.98 0.13 25.47
N ALA A 223 0.51 0.88 26.47
CA ALA A 223 1.05 0.89 27.83
C ALA A 223 0.29 -0.04 28.79
N GLY A 224 -0.75 -0.73 28.32
CA GLY A 224 -1.57 -1.64 29.11
C GLY A 224 -2.66 -0.94 29.93
N ASN A 225 -2.96 0.34 29.65
CA ASN A 225 -4.07 1.04 30.31
C ASN A 225 -5.40 0.76 29.60
N LYS A 226 -6.46 0.59 30.39
CA LYS A 226 -7.81 0.37 29.85
C LYS A 226 -8.28 1.61 29.11
N ILE A 227 -8.60 1.45 27.82
CA ILE A 227 -9.13 2.51 26.98
C ILE A 227 -10.65 2.55 27.11
N GLN A 228 -11.18 3.70 27.49
CA GLN A 228 -12.60 4.00 27.35
C GLN A 228 -12.76 4.87 26.11
N MET A 229 -13.31 4.29 25.04
CA MET A 229 -13.65 5.03 23.84
C MET A 229 -15.15 5.25 23.79
N ALA A 230 -15.53 6.50 23.63
CA ALA A 230 -16.89 6.90 23.36
C ALA A 230 -16.86 7.82 22.14
N GLU A 231 -17.86 7.69 21.27
CA GLU A 231 -18.00 8.58 20.13
C GLU A 231 -18.55 9.93 20.55
N ASP A 232 -18.07 11.00 19.89
CA ASP A 232 -18.68 12.32 19.97
C ASP A 232 -20.08 12.27 19.34
N MET A 233 -21.10 12.70 20.09
CA MET A 233 -22.48 12.67 19.63
C MET A 233 -22.73 13.52 18.36
N GLY A 234 -21.90 14.53 18.13
CA GLY A 234 -21.99 15.42 16.96
C GLY A 234 -21.60 14.76 15.64
N VAL A 235 -20.84 13.63 15.68
CA VAL A 235 -20.36 12.94 14.47
C VAL A 235 -21.14 11.67 14.13
N LEU A 236 -22.16 11.33 14.94
CA LEU A 236 -22.97 10.14 14.71
C LEU A 236 -23.99 10.34 13.58
N PHE A 237 -24.46 9.22 13.08
CA PHE A 237 -25.46 9.10 12.03
C PHE A 237 -26.68 8.37 12.56
N ASN A 238 -27.84 8.62 11.95
CA ASN A 238 -28.99 7.76 12.13
C ASN A 238 -28.84 6.45 11.32
N ALA A 239 -29.74 5.52 11.53
CA ALA A 239 -29.74 4.23 10.80
C ALA A 239 -29.87 4.37 9.26
N SER A 240 -30.31 5.51 8.77
CA SER A 240 -30.41 5.79 7.33
C SER A 240 -29.16 6.48 6.74
N GLY A 241 -28.11 6.65 7.53
CA GLY A 241 -26.84 7.23 7.08
C GLY A 241 -26.81 8.75 7.02
N ASN A 242 -27.77 9.45 7.65
CA ASN A 242 -27.74 10.91 7.74
C ASN A 242 -27.08 11.35 9.05
N ALA A 243 -26.12 12.25 8.99
CA ALA A 243 -25.41 12.78 10.13
C ALA A 243 -26.34 13.57 11.06
N LEU A 244 -26.20 13.35 12.36
CA LEU A 244 -26.97 14.08 13.39
C LEU A 244 -26.63 15.57 13.42
N LYS A 245 -25.35 15.93 13.22
CA LYS A 245 -24.86 17.32 13.23
C LYS A 245 -25.34 18.11 14.46
N LEU A 246 -25.14 17.55 15.64
CA LEU A 246 -25.44 18.29 16.86
C LEU A 246 -24.56 19.53 16.95
N SER A 247 -25.20 20.66 17.21
CA SER A 247 -24.54 21.94 17.45
C SER A 247 -24.62 22.29 18.94
N GLU A 248 -23.75 23.17 19.38
CA GLU A 248 -23.70 23.69 20.76
C GLU A 248 -25.08 24.08 21.25
N GLY A 249 -25.47 23.59 22.44
CA GLY A 249 -26.73 23.89 23.07
C GLY A 249 -27.95 23.12 22.59
N GLN A 250 -27.83 22.30 21.54
CA GLN A 250 -28.93 21.40 21.10
C GLN A 250 -28.99 20.18 22.00
N GLY A 251 -30.18 19.63 22.19
CA GLY A 251 -30.32 18.47 23.07
C GLY A 251 -31.76 18.00 23.26
N VAL A 252 -31.99 17.41 24.40
CA VAL A 252 -33.33 16.89 24.79
C VAL A 252 -33.67 17.26 26.19
N TRP A 253 -34.96 17.42 26.43
CA TRP A 253 -35.55 17.34 27.75
C TRP A 253 -35.96 15.91 28.03
N VAL A 254 -35.61 15.38 29.20
CA VAL A 254 -36.05 14.07 29.65
C VAL A 254 -36.74 14.23 30.98
N SER A 255 -37.97 13.79 31.04
CA SER A 255 -38.74 13.68 32.26
C SER A 255 -38.77 12.22 32.69
N TYR A 256 -38.36 11.93 33.91
CA TYR A 256 -38.25 10.55 34.44
C TYR A 256 -39.49 10.05 35.14
N SER A 257 -40.42 10.92 35.38
CA SER A 257 -41.76 10.57 35.85
C SER A 257 -42.75 11.44 35.12
N GLN A 258 -43.87 10.86 34.72
CA GLN A 258 -44.94 11.64 34.10
C GLN A 258 -45.81 12.24 35.16
N ALA A 259 -46.19 13.50 35.01
CA ALA A 259 -47.30 14.05 35.71
C ALA A 259 -48.56 13.30 35.24
N THR A 260 -49.14 12.53 36.13
CA THR A 260 -50.33 11.72 35.82
C THR A 260 -51.41 11.90 36.85
N ALA A 261 -52.62 11.92 36.40
CA ALA A 261 -53.76 11.76 37.26
C ALA A 261 -54.65 10.62 36.73
N THR A 262 -54.92 9.61 37.52
CA THR A 262 -55.71 8.47 37.09
C THR A 262 -56.90 8.31 38.04
N GLN A 263 -58.08 8.38 37.48
CA GLN A 263 -59.33 8.22 38.29
C GLN A 263 -60.39 7.48 37.48
N ALA A 264 -61.28 6.82 38.23
CA ALA A 264 -62.48 6.25 37.62
C ALA A 264 -63.44 7.36 37.20
N VAL A 265 -63.97 7.22 35.99
CA VAL A 265 -64.99 8.14 35.45
C VAL A 265 -66.37 7.71 35.97
N VAL A 266 -67.07 8.63 36.53
CA VAL A 266 -68.49 8.39 36.99
C VAL A 266 -69.39 8.38 35.75
N VAL A 267 -70.36 7.48 35.74
CA VAL A 267 -71.36 7.44 34.67
C VAL A 267 -72.28 8.67 34.83
N ALA A 268 -72.09 9.65 33.97
CA ALA A 268 -72.88 10.86 33.89
C ALA A 268 -72.97 11.36 32.45
N THR A 269 -74.02 12.14 32.15
CA THR A 269 -74.26 12.68 30.81
C THR A 269 -73.37 13.87 30.45
N THR A 270 -72.81 14.51 31.50
CA THR A 270 -71.92 15.67 31.31
C THR A 270 -70.72 15.56 32.24
N GLY A 271 -69.62 16.11 31.87
CA GLY A 271 -68.37 16.25 32.65
C GLY A 271 -67.67 17.53 32.37
N THR A 272 -66.98 18.08 33.34
CA THR A 272 -66.12 19.24 33.23
C THR A 272 -64.83 18.98 33.98
N ILE A 273 -63.71 19.47 33.39
CA ILE A 273 -62.40 19.48 34.06
C ILE A 273 -61.63 20.71 33.59
N THR A 274 -60.97 21.34 34.54
CA THR A 274 -60.02 22.45 34.16
C THR A 274 -58.58 21.91 34.29
N LEU A 275 -57.94 21.76 33.19
CA LEU A 275 -56.58 21.25 33.06
C LEU A 275 -55.64 22.36 32.60
N ASN A 276 -54.59 22.59 33.35
CA ASN A 276 -53.56 23.60 33.00
C ASN A 276 -54.18 24.98 32.64
N GLY A 277 -55.25 25.36 33.36
CA GLY A 277 -55.97 26.62 33.17
C GLY A 277 -57.03 26.62 32.05
N THR A 278 -57.17 25.54 31.29
CA THR A 278 -58.18 25.39 30.21
C THR A 278 -59.33 24.53 30.73
N THR A 279 -60.56 25.07 30.70
CA THR A 279 -61.72 24.32 31.02
C THR A 279 -62.26 23.52 29.85
N ILE A 280 -62.36 22.22 30.03
CA ILE A 280 -62.84 21.26 29.01
C ILE A 280 -64.22 20.73 29.54
N THR A 281 -65.24 20.84 28.71
CA THR A 281 -66.54 20.30 28.96
C THR A 281 -66.88 19.26 27.92
N PHE A 282 -67.46 18.14 28.32
CA PHE A 282 -67.95 17.15 27.37
C PHE A 282 -69.39 16.75 27.75
N THR A 283 -70.11 16.31 26.72
CA THR A 283 -71.43 15.74 26.88
C THR A 283 -71.44 14.31 26.36
N ASN A 284 -71.86 13.37 27.16
CA ASN A 284 -72.04 11.99 26.73
C ASN A 284 -73.41 11.86 26.09
N ASP A 285 -73.45 11.68 24.76
CA ASP A 285 -74.74 11.42 24.12
C ASP A 285 -75.17 9.98 24.33
N SER A 286 -76.05 9.76 25.24
CA SER A 286 -76.59 8.46 25.59
C SER A 286 -77.35 7.75 24.46
N THR A 287 -77.62 8.46 23.36
CA THR A 287 -78.31 7.90 22.20
C THR A 287 -77.35 7.12 21.27
N ILE A 288 -75.99 7.29 21.36
CA ILE A 288 -75.04 6.58 20.59
C ILE A 288 -74.63 5.33 21.36
N SER A 289 -75.16 4.20 20.92
CA SER A 289 -74.78 2.87 21.48
C SER A 289 -73.29 2.62 21.39
N GLY A 290 -72.61 2.40 22.51
CA GLY A 290 -71.19 2.05 22.61
C GLY A 290 -70.26 3.16 23.01
N VAL A 291 -70.65 4.44 23.14
CA VAL A 291 -69.77 5.50 23.67
C VAL A 291 -70.00 5.59 25.19
N SER A 292 -68.99 5.10 25.95
CA SER A 292 -69.06 5.27 27.46
C SER A 292 -68.59 6.68 27.81
N SER A 293 -69.03 7.15 29.02
CA SER A 293 -68.54 8.43 29.56
C SER A 293 -67.01 8.53 29.57
N LEU A 294 -66.36 7.42 29.68
CA LEU A 294 -64.88 7.30 29.66
C LEU A 294 -64.33 7.70 28.31
N VAL A 295 -64.88 7.18 27.20
CA VAL A 295 -64.43 7.49 25.83
C VAL A 295 -64.78 8.93 25.46
N ALA A 296 -65.96 9.42 25.88
CA ALA A 296 -66.32 10.80 25.60
C ALA A 296 -65.41 11.80 26.33
N ALA A 297 -65.05 11.51 27.58
CA ALA A 297 -64.07 12.31 28.31
C ALA A 297 -62.67 12.28 27.67
N GLN A 298 -62.23 11.10 27.27
CA GLN A 298 -60.95 10.95 26.57
C GLN A 298 -60.88 11.80 25.30
N ASN A 299 -61.91 11.71 24.43
CA ASN A 299 -61.95 12.43 23.19
C ASN A 299 -61.98 13.95 23.40
N ALA A 300 -62.76 14.44 24.39
CA ALA A 300 -62.85 15.87 24.69
C ALA A 300 -61.52 16.44 25.20
N ILE A 301 -60.81 15.71 26.04
CA ILE A 301 -59.50 16.12 26.55
C ILE A 301 -58.45 16.10 25.43
N ASN A 302 -58.44 15.05 24.64
CA ASN A 302 -57.49 14.92 23.52
C ASN A 302 -57.73 15.98 22.42
N ALA A 303 -58.97 16.41 22.22
CA ALA A 303 -59.26 17.53 21.31
C ALA A 303 -58.65 18.87 21.77
N LYS A 304 -58.36 19.01 23.06
CA LYS A 304 -57.70 20.19 23.66
C LYS A 304 -56.25 19.94 24.05
N LYS A 305 -55.66 18.88 23.57
CA LYS A 305 -54.28 18.49 23.86
C LYS A 305 -53.27 19.59 23.50
N SER A 306 -53.44 20.27 22.37
CA SER A 306 -52.56 21.37 21.95
C SER A 306 -52.60 22.58 22.87
N GLU A 307 -53.75 22.81 23.58
CA GLU A 307 -53.94 23.94 24.48
C GLU A 307 -53.48 23.59 25.90
N THR A 308 -53.77 22.37 26.35
CA THR A 308 -53.52 21.93 27.73
C THR A 308 -52.14 21.25 27.90
N GLY A 309 -51.59 20.67 26.87
CA GLY A 309 -50.42 19.79 26.98
C GLY A 309 -50.73 18.43 27.63
N VAL A 310 -52.03 18.10 27.82
CA VAL A 310 -52.46 16.86 28.50
C VAL A 310 -53.15 15.95 27.49
N GLU A 311 -52.78 14.69 27.51
CA GLU A 311 -53.41 13.61 26.76
C GLU A 311 -54.16 12.65 27.71
N ALA A 312 -55.27 12.17 27.27
CA ALA A 312 -56.11 11.26 28.07
C ALA A 312 -56.13 9.85 27.45
N PHE A 313 -56.01 8.83 28.25
CA PHE A 313 -56.10 7.42 27.91
C PHE A 313 -57.14 6.70 28.75
N ALA A 314 -58.00 5.93 28.10
CA ALA A 314 -58.94 5.06 28.77
C ALA A 314 -58.31 3.68 28.98
N THR A 315 -58.13 3.26 30.24
CA THR A 315 -57.53 1.96 30.57
C THR A 315 -58.21 1.36 31.79
N GLY A 316 -58.72 0.13 31.69
CA GLY A 316 -59.25 -0.61 32.80
C GLY A 316 -60.45 0.07 33.51
N GLY A 317 -61.28 0.84 32.80
CA GLY A 317 -62.41 1.58 33.39
C GLY A 317 -62.01 2.91 34.04
N GLN A 318 -60.78 3.28 33.99
CA GLN A 318 -60.24 4.55 34.51
C GLN A 318 -59.80 5.44 33.38
N LEU A 319 -59.84 6.76 33.60
CA LEU A 319 -59.23 7.75 32.71
C LEU A 319 -57.88 8.18 33.31
N ARG A 320 -56.85 7.97 32.54
CA ARG A 320 -55.50 8.42 32.87
C ARG A 320 -55.21 9.70 32.08
N LEU A 321 -54.87 10.76 32.77
CA LEU A 321 -54.41 12.02 32.22
C LEU A 321 -52.89 12.02 32.27
N VAL A 322 -52.26 12.34 31.18
CA VAL A 322 -50.80 12.32 31.04
C VAL A 322 -50.38 13.62 30.40
N ASN A 323 -49.30 14.20 30.88
CA ASN A 323 -48.69 15.33 30.22
C ASN A 323 -48.16 14.90 28.83
N ASP A 324 -48.51 15.64 27.77
CA ASP A 324 -47.95 15.48 26.45
C ASP A 324 -46.77 16.44 26.26
N ASN A 325 -45.56 15.92 26.43
CA ASN A 325 -44.32 16.66 26.24
C ASN A 325 -43.98 16.92 24.76
N SER A 326 -44.88 16.62 23.81
CA SER A 326 -44.65 16.86 22.39
C SER A 326 -44.69 18.36 22.02
N LEU A 327 -45.17 19.20 22.93
CA LEU A 327 -45.22 20.65 22.74
C LEU A 327 -43.91 21.28 23.19
N ASP A 328 -43.00 21.41 22.26
CA ASP A 328 -41.68 22.01 22.47
C ASP A 328 -41.77 23.44 23.06
N GLY A 329 -41.00 23.69 24.11
CA GLY A 329 -40.67 25.06 24.54
C GLY A 329 -41.57 25.71 25.59
N ASN A 330 -42.65 25.11 26.06
CA ASN A 330 -43.53 25.72 27.09
C ASN A 330 -43.47 25.01 28.42
N ALA A 331 -42.66 25.53 29.36
CA ALA A 331 -42.49 24.97 30.67
C ALA A 331 -43.78 24.86 31.48
N SER A 332 -44.74 25.74 31.25
CA SER A 332 -46.04 25.75 31.95
C SER A 332 -46.97 24.60 31.56
N LYS A 333 -46.71 23.93 30.42
CA LYS A 333 -47.50 22.81 29.89
C LYS A 333 -46.92 21.43 30.26
N LYS A 334 -45.95 21.36 31.13
CA LYS A 334 -45.32 20.08 31.54
C LYS A 334 -46.04 19.41 32.72
N ASN A 335 -46.95 20.08 33.36
CA ASN A 335 -47.67 19.58 34.53
C ASN A 335 -49.09 19.15 34.14
N VAL A 336 -49.71 18.29 34.92
CA VAL A 336 -51.14 18.01 34.88
C VAL A 336 -51.78 18.68 36.10
N ILE A 337 -52.08 19.97 35.97
CA ILE A 337 -52.68 20.75 37.03
C ILE A 337 -54.19 20.71 36.86
N ILE A 338 -54.91 20.14 37.87
CA ILE A 338 -56.32 20.06 37.89
C ILE A 338 -56.82 21.14 38.89
N THR A 339 -57.51 22.13 38.40
CA THR A 339 -58.04 23.18 39.30
C THR A 339 -59.50 23.03 39.62
N ALA A 340 -60.27 22.39 38.74
CA ALA A 340 -61.67 22.10 38.96
C ALA A 340 -62.12 20.86 38.18
N SER A 341 -63.07 20.10 38.71
CA SER A 341 -63.69 18.96 38.02
C SER A 341 -65.12 18.79 38.46
N GLY A 342 -65.93 18.16 37.63
CA GLY A 342 -67.33 17.95 37.92
C GLY A 342 -68.02 16.96 36.98
N GLY A 343 -69.23 16.53 37.31
CA GLY A 343 -69.98 15.55 36.57
C GLY A 343 -69.25 14.19 36.42
N ALA A 344 -69.13 13.67 35.26
CA ALA A 344 -68.40 12.38 35.02
C ALA A 344 -66.94 12.37 35.48
N LEU A 345 -66.33 13.53 35.65
CA LEU A 345 -64.96 13.68 36.11
C LEU A 345 -64.81 14.13 37.55
N ALA A 346 -65.87 14.07 38.35
CA ALA A 346 -65.92 14.54 39.76
C ALA A 346 -64.87 13.85 40.66
N ASN A 347 -64.42 12.66 40.32
CA ASN A 347 -63.36 11.95 41.06
C ASN A 347 -61.92 12.55 40.85
N PHE A 348 -61.76 13.44 39.89
CA PHE A 348 -60.51 14.16 39.75
C PHE A 348 -60.51 15.35 40.71
N THR A 349 -59.83 15.21 41.82
CA THR A 349 -59.68 16.32 42.77
C THR A 349 -58.65 17.33 42.30
N ALA A 350 -58.79 18.58 42.77
CA ALA A 350 -57.76 19.59 42.48
C ALA A 350 -56.40 19.12 42.96
N ALA A 351 -55.47 19.04 42.05
CA ALA A 351 -54.11 18.55 42.28
C ALA A 351 -53.10 19.20 41.29
N ASP A 352 -51.95 19.45 41.79
CA ASP A 352 -50.78 19.88 40.98
C ASP A 352 -49.82 18.71 40.87
N ASN A 353 -49.90 18.01 39.71
CA ASN A 353 -49.04 16.91 39.40
C ASN A 353 -47.89 17.45 38.52
N SER A 354 -46.82 17.84 39.19
CA SER A 354 -45.60 18.32 38.51
C SER A 354 -44.63 17.20 38.23
N ILE A 355 -43.84 17.40 37.19
CA ILE A 355 -42.78 16.47 36.81
C ILE A 355 -41.42 17.12 36.96
N THR A 356 -40.43 16.30 37.25
CA THR A 356 -39.04 16.73 37.18
C THR A 356 -38.50 16.43 35.80
N ALA A 357 -38.14 17.49 35.07
CA ALA A 357 -37.56 17.38 33.76
C ALA A 357 -36.14 17.93 33.79
N PHE A 358 -35.25 17.17 33.24
CA PHE A 358 -33.84 17.55 33.11
C PHE A 358 -33.52 17.91 31.68
N ARG A 359 -32.68 18.92 31.51
CA ARG A 359 -32.18 19.39 30.25
C ARG A 359 -30.81 18.75 30.02
N TYR A 360 -30.63 18.07 28.89
CA TYR A 360 -29.35 17.57 28.43
C TYR A 360 -29.00 18.34 27.19
N ALA A 361 -27.87 19.04 27.19
CA ALA A 361 -27.41 19.86 26.03
C ALA A 361 -26.06 19.42 25.56
N TYR A 362 -25.93 19.32 24.25
CA TYR A 362 -24.63 19.02 23.61
C TYR A 362 -23.69 20.21 23.74
N THR A 363 -22.43 19.92 24.01
CA THR A 363 -21.35 20.91 24.02
C THR A 363 -20.16 20.41 23.21
N THR A 364 -19.48 21.32 22.53
CA THR A 364 -18.21 21.05 21.85
C THR A 364 -17.00 21.18 22.78
N ALA A 365 -17.19 21.68 24.01
CA ALA A 365 -16.14 21.76 25.02
C ALA A 365 -15.69 20.36 25.46
N SER A 366 -14.43 20.24 25.86
CA SER A 366 -13.83 18.98 26.29
C SER A 366 -14.39 18.46 27.63
N ASP A 367 -14.97 19.33 28.43
CA ASP A 367 -15.41 19.01 29.78
C ASP A 367 -16.94 18.92 29.81
N ALA A 368 -17.43 17.68 29.87
CA ALA A 368 -18.82 17.41 30.24
C ALA A 368 -19.07 17.92 31.68
N ASP A 369 -20.13 18.70 31.88
CA ASP A 369 -20.49 19.19 33.20
C ASP A 369 -21.75 18.49 33.68
N SER A 370 -21.60 17.64 34.68
CA SER A 370 -22.72 16.93 35.30
C SER A 370 -23.72 17.88 36.01
N THR A 371 -23.26 19.05 36.45
CA THR A 371 -24.13 20.02 37.15
C THR A 371 -25.05 20.72 36.15
N SER A 372 -24.52 21.15 35.02
CA SER A 372 -25.27 21.78 33.92
C SER A 372 -25.86 20.78 32.94
N ARG A 373 -25.56 19.47 33.11
CA ARG A 373 -25.94 18.37 32.20
C ARG A 373 -25.55 18.61 30.77
N LEU A 374 -24.31 19.08 30.59
CA LEU A 374 -23.67 19.20 29.29
C LEU A 374 -23.01 17.87 28.94
N PHE A 375 -23.24 17.41 27.74
CA PHE A 375 -22.64 16.17 27.23
C PHE A 375 -21.95 16.43 25.87
N ARG A 376 -20.87 15.74 25.63
CA ARG A 376 -20.21 15.70 24.34
C ARG A 376 -20.24 14.30 23.75
N THR A 377 -19.89 13.31 24.53
CA THR A 377 -19.75 11.93 24.10
C THR A 377 -21.01 11.11 24.43
N THR A 378 -21.09 9.95 23.79
CA THR A 378 -22.13 8.94 24.12
C THR A 378 -22.07 8.50 25.56
N GLU A 379 -20.87 8.40 26.15
CA GLU A 379 -20.70 8.04 27.56
C GLU A 379 -21.18 9.14 28.49
N ASP A 380 -20.91 10.40 28.18
CA ASP A 380 -21.41 11.52 29.01
C ASP A 380 -22.93 11.50 29.11
N LEU A 381 -23.62 11.38 27.95
CA LEU A 381 -25.07 11.33 27.93
C LEU A 381 -25.61 10.09 28.65
N ARG A 382 -24.99 8.92 28.45
CA ARG A 382 -25.36 7.69 29.16
C ARG A 382 -25.26 7.84 30.69
N ALA A 383 -24.12 8.37 31.15
CA ALA A 383 -23.87 8.56 32.58
C ALA A 383 -24.84 9.54 33.20
N LEU A 384 -25.12 10.67 32.54
CA LEU A 384 -26.09 11.68 33.01
C LEU A 384 -27.50 11.11 33.07
N LEU A 385 -27.95 10.37 32.06
CA LEU A 385 -29.26 9.72 32.05
C LEU A 385 -29.38 8.71 33.20
N GLN A 386 -28.33 7.91 33.45
CA GLN A 386 -28.32 6.95 34.54
C GLN A 386 -28.36 7.62 35.90
N GLN A 387 -27.54 8.66 36.11
CA GLN A 387 -27.50 9.40 37.37
C GLN A 387 -28.84 10.04 37.71
N ASP A 388 -29.46 10.74 36.75
CA ASP A 388 -30.72 11.44 36.99
C ASP A 388 -31.90 10.47 37.18
N ALA A 389 -31.94 9.36 36.42
CA ALA A 389 -32.96 8.34 36.59
C ALA A 389 -32.92 7.71 38.00
N ASN A 390 -31.70 7.39 38.48
CA ASN A 390 -31.54 6.86 39.86
C ASN A 390 -31.86 7.90 40.92
N ASN A 391 -31.45 9.17 40.74
CA ASN A 391 -31.81 10.24 41.67
C ASN A 391 -33.32 10.43 41.80
N ILE A 392 -34.05 10.34 40.69
CA ILE A 392 -35.52 10.44 40.72
C ILE A 392 -36.12 9.22 41.37
N LYS A 393 -35.68 8.01 41.07
CA LYS A 393 -36.18 6.77 41.62
C LYS A 393 -36.01 6.74 43.15
N HIS A 394 -34.90 7.23 43.69
CA HIS A 394 -34.56 7.20 45.12
C HIS A 394 -34.82 8.53 45.86
N GLY A 395 -35.53 9.47 45.25
CA GLY A 395 -35.94 10.73 45.95
C GLY A 395 -34.82 11.74 46.15
N GLY A 396 -33.75 11.67 45.35
CA GLY A 396 -32.59 12.56 45.37
C GLY A 396 -31.43 12.06 46.24
N GLY A 397 -30.24 12.45 45.90
CA GLY A 397 -29.02 12.13 46.68
C GLY A 397 -28.43 10.73 46.44
N TYR A 398 -28.93 9.99 45.48
CA TYR A 398 -28.32 8.71 45.08
C TYR A 398 -26.94 8.97 44.45
N VAL A 399 -25.91 8.51 45.10
CA VAL A 399 -24.55 8.54 44.59
C VAL A 399 -24.07 7.09 44.47
N ASP A 400 -24.11 6.55 43.28
CA ASP A 400 -23.46 5.25 43.01
C ASP A 400 -21.98 5.50 42.83
N SER A 401 -21.20 5.26 43.87
CA SER A 401 -19.73 5.37 43.81
C SER A 401 -19.07 4.18 43.10
N THR A 402 -19.83 3.13 42.75
CA THR A 402 -19.29 1.89 42.19
C THR A 402 -19.94 1.45 40.89
N GLY A 403 -21.04 2.06 40.45
CA GLY A 403 -21.72 1.73 39.19
C GLY A 403 -22.38 0.34 39.13
N THR A 404 -22.24 -0.45 40.18
CA THR A 404 -22.65 -1.87 40.19
C THR A 404 -24.03 -2.12 40.77
N ASN A 405 -24.59 -1.18 41.51
CA ASN A 405 -25.88 -1.33 42.18
C ASN A 405 -26.92 -0.27 41.78
N ALA A 406 -26.75 0.32 40.59
CA ALA A 406 -27.75 1.26 40.10
C ALA A 406 -29.06 0.52 39.80
N SER A 407 -30.14 0.91 40.46
CA SER A 407 -31.46 0.32 40.22
C SER A 407 -32.00 0.69 38.82
N VAL A 408 -31.58 1.80 38.28
CA VAL A 408 -31.76 2.12 36.84
C VAL A 408 -30.44 2.06 36.13
N LYS A 409 -30.32 1.12 35.23
CA LYS A 409 -29.12 0.95 34.40
C LYS A 409 -29.37 1.52 33.01
N VAL A 410 -28.46 2.41 32.56
CA VAL A 410 -28.45 2.94 31.21
C VAL A 410 -27.23 2.38 30.49
N THR A 411 -27.48 1.72 29.37
CA THR A 411 -26.45 1.11 28.54
C THR A 411 -26.59 1.58 27.09
N ILE A 412 -25.53 1.41 26.30
CA ILE A 412 -25.62 1.44 24.85
C ILE A 412 -25.42 0.02 24.37
N ASN A 413 -26.46 -0.55 23.74
CA ASN A 413 -26.43 -1.95 23.34
C ASN A 413 -25.67 -2.17 22.04
N LYS A 414 -25.50 -3.43 21.65
CA LYS A 414 -24.74 -3.85 20.45
C LYS A 414 -25.32 -3.33 19.12
N THR A 415 -26.54 -2.82 19.13
CA THR A 415 -27.18 -2.23 17.95
C THR A 415 -27.08 -0.70 17.93
N GLY A 416 -26.35 -0.11 18.87
CA GLY A 416 -26.17 1.34 18.97
C GLY A 416 -27.37 2.09 19.49
N MET A 417 -28.21 1.45 20.33
CA MET A 417 -29.35 2.07 20.96
C MET A 417 -29.04 2.35 22.43
N PHE A 418 -29.39 3.53 22.91
CA PHE A 418 -29.48 3.76 24.35
C PHE A 418 -30.60 2.91 24.92
N GLU A 419 -30.31 2.12 25.93
CA GLU A 419 -31.23 1.23 26.60
C GLU A 419 -31.29 1.61 28.09
N ILE A 420 -32.49 1.89 28.60
CA ILE A 420 -32.74 2.19 30.00
C ILE A 420 -33.51 1.02 30.59
N LEU A 421 -32.88 0.33 31.53
CA LEU A 421 -33.42 -0.83 32.23
C LEU A 421 -33.73 -0.45 33.69
N ASN A 422 -34.96 -0.64 34.12
CA ASN A 422 -35.36 -0.50 35.52
C ASN A 422 -35.24 -1.86 36.23
N GLN A 423 -34.18 -2.01 37.02
CA GLN A 423 -33.87 -3.26 37.73
C GLN A 423 -34.61 -3.29 39.07
N ASP A 424 -34.85 -4.49 39.57
CA ASP A 424 -35.31 -4.73 40.93
C ASP A 424 -34.17 -4.42 41.90
N ASP A 425 -34.39 -3.47 42.80
CA ASP A 425 -33.46 -3.09 43.86
C ASP A 425 -33.88 -3.57 45.24
N GLY A 426 -35.04 -4.27 45.33
CA GLY A 426 -35.61 -4.76 46.57
C GLY A 426 -36.34 -3.68 47.40
N ASP A 427 -36.45 -2.46 46.88
CA ASP A 427 -37.22 -1.38 47.53
C ASP A 427 -38.65 -1.36 46.97
N THR A 428 -39.61 -1.82 47.78
CA THR A 428 -41.02 -1.91 47.41
C THR A 428 -41.74 -0.55 47.30
N THR A 429 -41.05 0.56 47.58
CA THR A 429 -41.70 1.88 47.68
C THR A 429 -41.52 2.74 46.42
N THR A 430 -40.53 2.44 45.58
CA THR A 430 -40.13 3.30 44.46
C THR A 430 -40.26 2.68 43.06
N GLY A 431 -40.77 1.48 42.96
CA GLY A 431 -40.75 0.51 41.82
C GLY A 431 -40.75 1.03 40.37
N ASN A 432 -41.67 1.88 39.98
CA ASN A 432 -41.91 2.19 38.58
C ASN A 432 -41.34 3.55 38.15
N LEU A 433 -40.81 3.61 36.91
CA LEU A 433 -40.31 4.83 36.31
C LEU A 433 -41.08 5.12 35.01
N SER A 434 -41.39 6.36 34.73
CA SER A 434 -41.92 6.79 33.43
C SER A 434 -40.95 7.75 32.78
N LEU A 435 -40.73 7.58 31.47
CA LEU A 435 -39.85 8.46 30.69
C LEU A 435 -40.64 9.17 29.60
N THR A 436 -40.38 10.45 29.44
CA THR A 436 -40.85 11.25 28.32
C THR A 436 -39.72 12.12 27.82
N VAL A 437 -39.46 12.04 26.51
CA VAL A 437 -38.40 12.79 25.86
C VAL A 437 -38.98 13.80 24.91
N SER A 438 -38.58 15.05 25.04
CA SER A 438 -38.90 16.12 24.11
C SER A 438 -37.64 16.86 23.66
N SER A 439 -37.70 17.51 22.52
CA SER A 439 -36.52 18.27 22.03
C SER A 439 -36.25 19.47 22.95
N TYR A 440 -34.96 19.76 23.10
CA TYR A 440 -34.46 20.98 23.72
C TYR A 440 -33.78 21.84 22.66
N TYR A 441 -34.05 23.13 22.72
CA TYR A 441 -33.32 24.16 22.01
C TYR A 441 -33.33 25.44 22.83
N ASP A 442 -32.24 26.17 22.79
CA ASP A 442 -32.19 27.52 23.36
C ASP A 442 -32.86 28.49 22.36
N THR A 443 -33.33 29.64 22.82
CA THR A 443 -34.04 30.65 22.00
C THR A 443 -33.25 31.08 20.76
N ASN A 444 -31.95 30.84 20.70
CA ASN A 444 -31.06 31.15 19.63
C ASN A 444 -30.60 29.95 18.77
N VAL A 445 -31.05 28.73 19.07
CA VAL A 445 -30.58 27.50 18.39
C VAL A 445 -31.79 26.69 17.93
N THR A 446 -31.78 26.23 16.69
CA THR A 446 -32.85 25.38 16.15
C THR A 446 -32.82 23.98 16.73
N SER A 447 -33.99 23.35 16.89
CA SER A 447 -34.04 21.96 17.39
C SER A 447 -33.44 20.98 16.34
N ASN A 448 -32.69 19.98 16.85
CA ASN A 448 -32.19 18.91 16.02
C ASN A 448 -33.21 17.80 15.84
N VAL A 449 -33.86 17.75 14.67
CA VAL A 449 -34.95 16.82 14.37
C VAL A 449 -34.51 15.37 14.40
N LEU A 450 -33.32 15.08 13.88
CA LEU A 450 -32.76 13.70 13.78
C LEU A 450 -32.43 13.17 15.16
N PHE A 451 -31.78 13.97 16.00
CA PHE A 451 -31.48 13.59 17.39
C PHE A 451 -32.73 13.41 18.22
N LYS A 452 -33.68 14.35 18.14
CA LYS A 452 -35.01 14.22 18.78
C LYS A 452 -35.69 12.92 18.38
N SER A 453 -35.71 12.62 17.06
CA SER A 453 -36.37 11.40 16.57
C SER A 453 -35.68 10.14 17.11
N ALA A 454 -34.34 10.14 17.19
CA ALA A 454 -33.60 9.03 17.76
C ALA A 454 -33.90 8.81 19.23
N MET A 455 -33.88 9.87 20.04
CA MET A 455 -34.12 9.80 21.48
C MET A 455 -35.57 9.57 21.82
N LYS A 456 -36.52 9.91 20.95
CA LYS A 456 -37.95 9.71 21.19
C LYS A 456 -38.33 8.24 21.41
N GLY A 457 -37.53 7.30 20.94
CA GLY A 457 -37.71 5.87 21.22
C GLY A 457 -37.70 5.53 22.72
N LEU A 458 -37.02 6.35 23.54
CA LEU A 458 -36.98 6.18 24.99
C LEU A 458 -38.32 6.51 25.68
N ASN A 459 -39.30 7.11 24.97
CA ASN A 459 -40.60 7.39 25.56
C ASN A 459 -41.29 6.10 25.98
N THR A 460 -41.65 6.02 27.27
CA THR A 460 -42.40 4.89 27.79
C THR A 460 -43.48 5.37 28.76
N GLY A 461 -44.63 4.73 28.74
CA GLY A 461 -45.69 5.06 29.69
C GLY A 461 -45.30 4.69 31.10
N ILE A 462 -44.87 3.45 31.32
CA ILE A 462 -44.40 2.94 32.61
C ILE A 462 -43.30 1.94 32.36
N LEU A 463 -42.18 2.15 33.01
CA LEU A 463 -41.06 1.23 33.08
C LEU A 463 -41.12 0.48 34.39
N VAL A 464 -41.68 -0.72 34.37
CA VAL A 464 -41.93 -1.53 35.55
C VAL A 464 -40.60 -2.03 36.10
N GLU A 465 -40.47 -1.98 37.41
CA GLU A 465 -39.31 -2.54 38.11
C GLU A 465 -39.20 -4.06 37.90
N GLY A 466 -37.96 -4.53 37.83
CA GLY A 466 -37.65 -5.95 37.72
C GLY A 466 -37.57 -6.51 36.30
N GLY A 467 -37.36 -5.68 35.27
CA GLY A 467 -37.03 -6.19 33.96
C GLY A 467 -37.60 -5.49 32.72
N SER A 468 -38.30 -4.37 32.93
CA SER A 468 -38.70 -3.55 31.77
C SER A 468 -37.56 -2.66 31.28
N SER A 469 -37.35 -2.63 30.00
CA SER A 469 -36.39 -1.71 29.33
C SER A 469 -37.09 -0.90 28.24
N THR A 470 -36.51 0.24 27.93
CA THR A 470 -36.86 1.06 26.78
C THR A 470 -35.61 1.42 26.00
N THR A 471 -35.74 1.57 24.68
CA THR A 471 -34.59 1.82 23.81
C THR A 471 -34.83 3.03 22.92
N SER A 472 -33.75 3.77 22.65
CA SER A 472 -33.74 4.79 21.61
C SER A 472 -33.78 4.15 20.22
N ALA A 473 -33.85 4.96 19.16
CA ALA A 473 -33.50 4.47 17.84
C ALA A 473 -31.99 4.24 17.76
N SER A 474 -31.55 3.40 16.81
CA SER A 474 -30.16 3.08 16.57
C SER A 474 -29.38 4.30 16.10
N LEU A 475 -28.25 4.56 16.72
CA LEU A 475 -27.24 5.52 16.32
C LEU A 475 -26.02 4.77 15.78
N MET A 476 -25.42 5.30 14.74
CA MET A 476 -24.39 4.63 13.96
C MET A 476 -23.17 5.54 13.85
N ALA A 477 -21.98 4.92 13.79
CA ALA A 477 -20.74 5.62 13.46
C ALA A 477 -20.34 5.33 12.01
N ALA A 478 -19.70 6.27 11.34
CA ALA A 478 -19.07 5.97 10.05
C ALA A 478 -17.95 4.95 10.27
N LYS A 479 -17.92 3.90 9.43
CA LYS A 479 -17.00 2.77 9.52
C LYS A 479 -16.36 2.50 8.16
N HIS A 480 -15.05 2.24 8.16
CA HIS A 480 -14.34 1.77 6.97
C HIS A 480 -13.46 0.57 7.34
N THR A 481 -13.38 -0.42 6.45
CA THR A 481 -12.58 -1.62 6.67
C THR A 481 -11.68 -1.88 5.47
N ALA A 482 -10.39 -2.06 5.71
CA ALA A 482 -9.39 -2.45 4.73
C ALA A 482 -8.74 -3.76 5.16
N THR A 483 -8.40 -4.62 4.21
CA THR A 483 -7.77 -5.92 4.48
C THR A 483 -6.53 -6.10 3.63
N THR A 484 -5.48 -6.69 4.21
CA THR A 484 -4.26 -7.09 3.50
C THR A 484 -3.69 -8.35 4.11
N ASP A 485 -2.95 -9.12 3.33
CA ASP A 485 -2.21 -10.27 3.84
C ASP A 485 -0.83 -9.81 4.32
N ILE A 486 -0.49 -10.10 5.57
CA ILE A 486 0.86 -9.97 6.11
C ILE A 486 1.53 -11.35 6.14
N VAL A 487 2.84 -11.38 6.00
CA VAL A 487 3.63 -12.62 5.92
C VAL A 487 4.53 -12.72 7.13
N ASP A 488 4.60 -13.89 7.75
CA ASP A 488 5.53 -14.16 8.85
C ASP A 488 6.93 -14.58 8.35
N SER A 489 7.89 -14.77 9.27
CA SER A 489 9.28 -15.10 8.90
C SER A 489 9.44 -16.51 8.27
N LEU A 490 8.43 -17.36 8.35
CA LEU A 490 8.38 -18.67 7.69
C LEU A 490 7.63 -18.65 6.36
N GLY A 491 7.02 -17.51 6.02
CA GLY A 491 6.27 -17.35 4.78
C GLY A 491 4.78 -17.67 4.87
N ASN A 492 4.23 -17.88 6.07
CA ASN A 492 2.78 -18.09 6.21
C ASN A 492 2.06 -16.74 6.10
N LYS A 493 0.91 -16.75 5.43
CA LYS A 493 0.05 -15.57 5.30
C LYS A 493 -0.91 -15.47 6.47
N HIS A 494 -1.09 -14.25 6.96
CA HIS A 494 -2.07 -13.89 7.97
C HIS A 494 -2.84 -12.68 7.48
N THR A 495 -4.16 -12.79 7.37
CA THR A 495 -4.99 -11.67 6.90
C THR A 495 -5.13 -10.63 8.00
N LEU A 496 -4.57 -9.44 7.80
CA LEU A 496 -4.73 -8.28 8.67
C LEU A 496 -5.94 -7.47 8.22
N THR A 497 -6.92 -7.35 9.12
CA THR A 497 -8.09 -6.49 8.91
C THR A 497 -7.93 -5.21 9.72
N ILE A 498 -7.99 -4.06 9.06
CA ILE A 498 -7.92 -2.73 9.67
C ILE A 498 -9.31 -2.12 9.60
N THR A 499 -9.89 -1.81 10.74
CA THR A 499 -11.23 -1.20 10.83
C THR A 499 -11.12 0.19 11.42
N PHE A 500 -11.55 1.19 10.67
CA PHE A 500 -11.65 2.58 11.11
C PHE A 500 -13.08 2.89 11.52
N ARG A 501 -13.24 3.70 12.59
CA ARG A 501 -14.53 4.19 13.08
C ARG A 501 -14.38 5.65 13.48
N LYS A 502 -15.30 6.49 13.02
CA LYS A 502 -15.30 7.92 13.35
C LYS A 502 -15.72 8.12 14.81
N VAL A 503 -14.87 8.75 15.60
CA VAL A 503 -15.08 8.97 17.04
C VAL A 503 -15.18 10.45 17.39
N GLY A 504 -14.72 11.33 16.52
CA GLY A 504 -14.79 12.77 16.69
C GLY A 504 -14.81 13.51 15.34
N PRO A 505 -14.96 14.84 15.32
CA PRO A 505 -15.04 15.63 14.10
C PRO A 505 -13.85 15.42 13.16
N GLN A 506 -12.64 15.35 13.71
CA GLN A 506 -11.37 15.17 13.00
C GLN A 506 -10.61 13.94 13.49
N GLU A 507 -11.29 13.02 14.19
CA GLU A 507 -10.67 11.88 14.84
C GLU A 507 -11.37 10.58 14.46
N TRP A 508 -10.55 9.60 14.09
CA TRP A 508 -10.99 8.23 13.86
C TRP A 508 -10.21 7.27 14.76
N SER A 509 -10.91 6.31 15.34
CA SER A 509 -10.26 5.15 15.97
C SER A 509 -9.97 4.10 14.91
N PHE A 510 -8.90 3.32 15.10
CA PHE A 510 -8.70 2.12 14.32
C PHE A 510 -8.45 0.90 15.20
N SER A 511 -8.91 -0.22 14.73
CA SER A 511 -8.68 -1.52 15.33
C SER A 511 -8.10 -2.47 14.30
N LEU A 512 -7.29 -3.42 14.75
CA LEU A 512 -6.65 -4.42 13.92
C LEU A 512 -7.13 -5.80 14.37
N HIS A 513 -7.35 -6.68 13.43
CA HIS A 513 -7.74 -8.06 13.67
C HIS A 513 -6.92 -9.00 12.81
N VAL A 514 -6.47 -10.10 13.40
CA VAL A 514 -5.85 -11.23 12.71
C VAL A 514 -6.58 -12.52 13.10
N PRO A 515 -6.76 -13.48 12.17
CA PRO A 515 -7.36 -14.76 12.51
C PRO A 515 -6.53 -15.54 13.54
N GLU A 516 -7.19 -16.28 14.40
CA GLU A 516 -6.52 -17.24 15.27
C GLU A 516 -5.74 -18.29 14.46
N PRO A 517 -4.61 -18.80 14.97
CA PRO A 517 -4.07 -18.64 16.33
C PRO A 517 -3.18 -17.42 16.55
N ALA A 518 -3.01 -16.56 15.55
CA ALA A 518 -2.17 -15.37 15.64
C ALA A 518 -2.71 -14.34 16.65
N THR A 519 -1.82 -13.57 17.28
CA THR A 519 -2.19 -12.60 18.31
C THR A 519 -1.33 -11.34 18.21
N PHE A 520 -1.78 -10.25 18.85
CA PHE A 520 -0.96 -9.06 19.09
C PHE A 520 -0.37 -9.09 20.49
N VAL A 521 0.84 -8.54 20.69
CA VAL A 521 1.47 -8.44 22.02
C VAL A 521 0.58 -7.61 22.97
N ASN A 522 0.05 -6.51 22.46
CA ASN A 522 -0.87 -5.64 23.19
C ASN A 522 -2.34 -5.92 22.79
N GLY A 523 -2.65 -7.17 22.50
CA GLY A 523 -4.00 -7.59 22.18
C GLY A 523 -4.90 -7.50 23.40
N SER A 524 -6.20 -7.45 23.17
CA SER A 524 -7.21 -7.43 24.23
C SER A 524 -7.15 -8.71 25.06
N GLY A 525 -7.24 -8.58 26.37
CA GLY A 525 -7.09 -9.70 27.33
C GLY A 525 -7.95 -10.93 27.02
N GLU A 526 -9.20 -10.73 26.59
CA GLU A 526 -10.12 -11.82 26.21
C GLU A 526 -9.98 -12.24 24.73
N ARG A 527 -9.50 -11.33 23.89
CA ARG A 527 -9.30 -11.55 22.45
C ARG A 527 -7.93 -11.05 22.02
N PRO A 528 -6.88 -11.83 22.25
CA PRO A 528 -5.50 -11.42 21.97
C PRO A 528 -5.21 -11.24 20.46
N ASN A 529 -6.08 -11.73 19.59
CA ASN A 529 -6.04 -11.56 18.14
C ASN A 529 -6.64 -10.23 17.64
N TYR A 530 -7.13 -9.37 18.57
CA TYR A 530 -7.55 -8.01 18.30
C TYR A 530 -6.63 -7.00 18.99
N PHE A 531 -6.31 -5.94 18.27
CA PHE A 531 -5.70 -4.73 18.81
C PHE A 531 -6.72 -3.60 18.66
N GLU A 532 -6.98 -2.86 19.74
CA GLU A 532 -7.85 -1.69 19.71
C GLU A 532 -7.21 -0.51 20.43
N GLY A 533 -7.74 0.67 20.19
CA GLY A 533 -7.23 1.90 20.78
C GLY A 533 -6.31 2.69 19.87
N GLY A 534 -6.16 2.25 18.61
CA GLY A 534 -5.48 3.07 17.62
C GLY A 534 -6.28 4.35 17.32
N ARG A 535 -5.58 5.46 17.13
CA ARG A 535 -6.17 6.77 16.80
C ARG A 535 -5.48 7.39 15.59
N VAL A 536 -6.28 8.02 14.75
CA VAL A 536 -5.84 8.82 13.60
C VAL A 536 -6.53 10.16 13.68
N THR A 537 -5.77 11.24 13.54
CA THR A 537 -6.27 12.61 13.56
C THR A 537 -6.01 13.31 12.25
N PHE A 538 -6.93 14.17 11.85
CA PHE A 538 -6.89 14.93 10.61
C PHE A 538 -6.91 16.43 10.88
N GLY A 539 -6.38 17.23 9.94
CA GLY A 539 -6.52 18.67 9.94
C GLY A 539 -7.88 19.13 9.42
N GLU A 540 -8.16 20.41 9.54
CA GLU A 540 -9.37 21.04 8.96
C GLU A 540 -9.41 20.92 7.44
N ASP A 541 -8.27 20.77 6.81
CA ASP A 541 -8.10 20.54 5.38
C ASP A 541 -8.34 19.07 4.96
N GLY A 542 -8.49 18.16 5.94
CA GLY A 542 -8.65 16.73 5.72
C GLY A 542 -7.34 15.95 5.53
N GLY A 543 -6.18 16.59 5.67
CA GLY A 543 -4.87 15.93 5.68
C GLY A 543 -4.58 15.23 7.02
N LEU A 544 -3.81 14.14 6.98
CA LEU A 544 -3.39 13.42 8.18
C LEU A 544 -2.51 14.31 9.06
N THR A 545 -2.84 14.45 10.35
CA THR A 545 -2.01 15.20 11.32
C THR A 545 -1.28 14.30 12.30
N GLY A 546 -1.85 13.14 12.65
CA GLY A 546 -1.20 12.22 13.57
C GLY A 546 -1.80 10.82 13.56
N MET A 547 -0.99 9.87 14.01
CA MET A 547 -1.39 8.48 14.20
C MET A 547 -0.70 7.90 15.44
N ASN A 548 -1.44 7.13 16.22
CA ASN A 548 -0.92 6.42 17.38
C ASN A 548 -1.65 5.08 17.57
N PRO A 549 -0.95 3.92 17.74
CA PRO A 549 0.51 3.78 17.62
C PRO A 549 0.95 3.71 16.16
N PRO A 550 2.20 4.13 15.85
CA PRO A 550 2.77 3.99 14.51
C PRO A 550 3.29 2.57 14.23
N THR A 551 3.41 1.74 15.26
CA THR A 551 3.94 0.37 15.13
C THR A 551 3.14 -0.60 15.98
N ILE A 552 3.01 -1.82 15.50
CA ILE A 552 2.38 -2.92 16.21
C ILE A 552 3.33 -4.10 16.35
N GLN A 553 3.08 -4.93 17.33
CA GLN A 553 3.81 -6.18 17.56
C GLN A 553 2.88 -7.36 17.40
N PHE A 554 3.20 -8.22 16.46
CA PHE A 554 2.41 -9.36 16.02
C PHE A 554 3.10 -10.67 16.39
N ASN A 555 2.33 -11.60 16.95
CA ASN A 555 2.79 -12.94 17.30
C ASN A 555 2.10 -13.96 16.38
N PRO A 556 2.78 -14.50 15.37
CA PRO A 556 2.17 -15.41 14.39
C PRO A 556 1.76 -16.78 14.97
N LYS A 557 2.41 -17.22 16.07
CA LYS A 557 2.14 -18.54 16.72
C LYS A 557 2.32 -19.76 15.80
N SER A 558 2.97 -19.57 14.66
CA SER A 558 3.26 -20.60 13.64
C SER A 558 4.63 -21.23 13.78
N GLY A 559 5.38 -20.92 14.86
CA GLY A 559 6.80 -21.24 15.01
C GLY A 559 7.73 -20.21 14.35
N ALA A 560 7.18 -19.17 13.74
CA ALA A 560 7.93 -18.06 13.19
C ALA A 560 8.52 -17.16 14.29
N SER A 561 9.44 -16.28 13.92
CA SER A 561 10.00 -15.26 14.81
C SER A 561 8.90 -14.44 15.48
N SER A 562 8.97 -14.32 16.80
CA SER A 562 7.97 -13.64 17.62
C SER A 562 8.63 -12.84 18.73
N PRO A 563 8.23 -11.57 18.99
CA PRO A 563 7.23 -10.80 18.25
C PRO A 563 7.79 -10.24 16.93
N GLN A 564 6.96 -10.18 15.90
CA GLN A 564 7.25 -9.51 14.64
C GLN A 564 6.76 -8.06 14.74
N ARG A 565 7.66 -7.11 14.50
CA ARG A 565 7.29 -5.68 14.45
C ARG A 565 6.80 -5.32 13.07
N ILE A 566 5.68 -4.61 13.01
CA ILE A 566 5.11 -4.07 11.79
C ILE A 566 4.88 -2.56 11.97
N ASP A 567 5.51 -1.78 11.13
CA ASP A 567 5.30 -0.35 11.05
C ASP A 567 4.09 -0.07 10.17
N LEU A 568 3.15 0.72 10.71
CA LEU A 568 1.96 1.15 9.99
C LEU A 568 2.27 2.50 9.33
N ASP A 569 2.28 2.54 8.03
CA ASP A 569 2.48 3.77 7.26
C ASP A 569 1.15 4.19 6.64
N PHE A 570 0.44 5.05 7.34
CA PHE A 570 -0.82 5.61 6.89
C PHE A 570 -0.66 6.99 6.25
N GLY A 571 0.58 7.39 5.97
CA GLY A 571 0.93 8.62 5.30
C GLY A 571 1.78 9.57 6.12
N VAL A 572 2.15 10.68 5.52
CA VAL A 572 3.02 11.69 6.13
C VAL A 572 2.18 12.82 6.70
N SER A 573 2.38 13.14 7.99
CA SER A 573 1.70 14.23 8.68
C SER A 573 1.83 15.56 7.90
N GLY A 574 0.72 16.29 7.77
CA GLY A 574 0.63 17.54 7.03
C GLY A 574 0.58 17.39 5.51
N THR A 575 0.31 16.17 5.00
CA THR A 575 0.18 15.92 3.57
C THR A 575 -1.11 15.14 3.25
N PHE A 576 -1.48 15.11 1.96
CA PHE A 576 -2.57 14.28 1.44
C PHE A 576 -2.09 12.93 0.90
N LYS A 577 -0.88 12.50 1.26
CA LYS A 577 -0.38 11.16 0.93
C LYS A 577 -0.75 10.20 2.04
N GLY A 578 -1.41 9.10 1.71
CA GLY A 578 -1.89 8.11 2.66
C GLY A 578 -3.36 8.30 3.02
N LEU A 579 -3.67 8.32 4.32
CA LEU A 579 -5.03 8.56 4.80
C LEU A 579 -5.44 10.03 4.64
N THR A 580 -6.66 10.21 4.18
CA THR A 580 -7.33 11.52 4.06
C THR A 580 -8.73 11.46 4.65
N SER A 581 -9.28 12.60 5.07
CA SER A 581 -10.67 12.69 5.53
C SER A 581 -11.36 13.80 4.76
N THR A 582 -12.10 13.45 3.71
CA THR A 582 -12.80 14.40 2.84
C THR A 582 -14.29 14.08 2.80
N ASP A 583 -15.08 14.96 2.17
CA ASP A 583 -16.53 14.78 1.99
C ASP A 583 -16.93 13.58 1.10
N LYS A 584 -15.96 12.92 0.49
CA LYS A 584 -16.21 11.72 -0.33
C LYS A 584 -16.46 10.50 0.53
N GLU A 585 -17.21 9.54 -0.01
CA GLU A 585 -17.41 8.22 0.60
C GLU A 585 -16.08 7.56 0.99
N SER A 586 -16.11 6.82 2.11
CA SER A 586 -14.95 6.07 2.58
C SER A 586 -14.55 5.01 1.55
N SER A 587 -13.28 5.02 1.14
CA SER A 587 -12.75 4.09 0.14
C SER A 587 -11.28 3.81 0.38
N THR A 588 -10.83 2.59 0.04
CA THR A 588 -9.40 2.24 -0.01
C THR A 588 -8.89 2.42 -1.43
N GLY A 589 -7.92 3.30 -1.61
CA GLY A 589 -7.23 3.52 -2.88
C GLY A 589 -6.17 2.46 -3.14
N ASN A 590 -5.31 2.24 -2.17
CA ASN A 590 -4.25 1.25 -2.23
C ASN A 590 -3.93 0.72 -0.83
N ILE A 591 -3.58 -0.56 -0.74
CA ILE A 591 -3.00 -1.16 0.45
C ILE A 591 -1.84 -2.06 0.03
N TYR A 592 -0.69 -1.84 0.61
CA TYR A 592 0.55 -2.49 0.23
C TYR A 592 1.33 -2.92 1.46
N GLN A 593 2.03 -4.05 1.36
CA GLN A 593 2.95 -4.55 2.39
C GLN A 593 4.23 -5.09 1.73
N ASN A 594 5.35 -5.10 2.45
CA ASN A 594 6.67 -5.40 1.91
C ASN A 594 7.15 -6.84 2.14
N GLY A 595 6.34 -7.71 2.73
CA GLY A 595 6.65 -9.12 2.93
C GLY A 595 6.30 -9.99 1.71
N TYR A 596 6.88 -11.17 1.62
CA TYR A 596 6.54 -12.16 0.60
C TYR A 596 6.87 -13.58 1.07
N GLN A 597 6.19 -14.54 0.48
CA GLN A 597 6.44 -15.96 0.70
C GLN A 597 7.74 -16.39 0.02
N SER A 598 8.30 -17.53 0.43
CA SER A 598 9.41 -18.14 -0.30
C SER A 598 9.03 -18.39 -1.75
N GLY A 599 9.96 -18.21 -2.66
CA GLY A 599 9.77 -18.41 -4.09
C GLY A 599 10.87 -19.26 -4.69
N VAL A 600 10.53 -20.12 -5.64
CA VAL A 600 11.47 -20.92 -6.44
C VAL A 600 11.71 -20.18 -7.75
N LEU A 601 12.96 -20.17 -8.24
CA LEU A 601 13.29 -19.58 -9.53
C LEU A 601 12.58 -20.36 -10.65
N GLU A 602 11.75 -19.68 -11.43
CA GLU A 602 10.99 -20.25 -12.56
C GLU A 602 11.58 -19.82 -13.89
N ASP A 603 11.99 -18.58 -14.04
CA ASP A 603 12.50 -18.02 -15.28
C ASP A 603 13.55 -16.93 -15.01
N TRP A 604 14.24 -16.50 -16.05
CA TRP A 604 15.24 -15.43 -16.00
C TRP A 604 15.26 -14.62 -17.29
N ARG A 605 15.72 -13.37 -17.17
CA ARG A 605 15.94 -12.46 -18.28
C ARG A 605 17.13 -11.55 -18.03
N PHE A 606 17.74 -11.04 -19.08
CA PHE A 606 18.75 -9.98 -18.98
C PHE A 606 18.13 -8.62 -19.26
N ASP A 607 18.66 -7.60 -18.60
CA ASP A 607 18.36 -6.20 -18.93
C ASP A 607 19.45 -5.59 -19.83
N SER A 608 19.25 -4.33 -20.26
CA SER A 608 20.19 -3.59 -21.10
C SER A 608 21.51 -3.22 -20.40
N ASN A 609 21.62 -3.39 -19.11
CA ASN A 609 22.82 -3.17 -18.31
C ASN A 609 23.57 -4.49 -18.05
N GLY A 610 23.08 -5.60 -18.60
CA GLY A 610 23.66 -6.93 -18.39
C GLY A 610 23.35 -7.52 -17.02
N VAL A 611 22.30 -7.06 -16.35
CA VAL A 611 21.83 -7.64 -15.11
C VAL A 611 20.94 -8.84 -15.42
N LEU A 612 21.30 -9.99 -14.86
CA LEU A 612 20.47 -11.20 -14.89
C LEU A 612 19.41 -11.11 -13.79
N ILE A 613 18.18 -10.97 -14.19
CA ILE A 613 17.02 -10.88 -13.32
C ILE A 613 16.33 -12.23 -13.30
N GLY A 614 16.17 -12.82 -12.10
CA GLY A 614 15.41 -14.03 -11.89
C GLY A 614 13.97 -13.71 -11.55
N GLU A 615 13.04 -14.43 -12.16
CA GLU A 615 11.60 -14.38 -11.91
C GLU A 615 11.21 -15.58 -11.03
N PHE A 616 10.61 -15.31 -9.87
CA PHE A 616 10.32 -16.33 -8.87
C PHE A 616 8.82 -16.64 -8.79
N SER A 617 8.47 -17.84 -8.36
CA SER A 617 7.09 -18.34 -8.25
C SER A 617 6.19 -17.50 -7.32
N ASN A 618 6.78 -16.64 -6.51
CA ASN A 618 6.06 -15.69 -5.65
C ASN A 618 5.82 -14.32 -6.33
N GLY A 619 6.09 -14.20 -7.63
CA GLY A 619 5.92 -12.99 -8.43
C GLY A 619 6.94 -11.89 -8.12
N LYS A 620 8.07 -12.23 -7.50
CA LYS A 620 9.17 -11.29 -7.25
C LYS A 620 10.29 -11.49 -8.26
N ASP A 621 10.81 -10.35 -8.73
CA ASP A 621 12.00 -10.28 -9.56
C ASP A 621 13.19 -9.92 -8.69
N LEU A 622 14.32 -10.58 -8.90
CA LEU A 622 15.54 -10.32 -8.15
C LEU A 622 16.73 -10.28 -9.09
N ALA A 623 17.58 -9.26 -8.99
CA ALA A 623 18.87 -9.23 -9.68
C ALA A 623 19.81 -10.28 -9.08
N LEU A 624 20.16 -11.30 -9.86
CA LEU A 624 20.97 -12.44 -9.42
C LEU A 624 22.45 -12.24 -9.71
N ALA A 625 22.77 -11.70 -10.88
CA ALA A 625 24.13 -11.45 -11.32
C ALA A 625 24.17 -10.29 -12.31
N GLN A 626 25.36 -9.75 -12.57
CA GLN A 626 25.61 -8.77 -13.61
C GLN A 626 26.86 -9.13 -14.38
N VAL A 627 26.75 -9.18 -15.73
CA VAL A 627 27.86 -9.50 -16.61
C VAL A 627 28.86 -8.34 -16.61
N ALA A 628 30.13 -8.65 -16.43
CA ALA A 628 31.20 -7.67 -16.51
C ALA A 628 31.69 -7.49 -17.98
N ILE A 629 31.94 -6.26 -18.35
CA ILE A 629 32.50 -5.90 -19.66
C ILE A 629 33.88 -5.31 -19.45
N ALA A 630 34.85 -5.80 -20.26
CA ALA A 630 36.18 -5.24 -20.35
C ALA A 630 36.31 -4.31 -21.57
N SER A 631 36.99 -3.20 -21.42
CA SER A 631 37.47 -2.35 -22.52
C SER A 631 38.99 -2.23 -22.48
N PHE A 632 39.57 -2.07 -23.62
CA PHE A 632 41.03 -1.93 -23.78
C PHE A 632 41.39 -0.59 -24.42
N THR A 633 42.53 -0.05 -24.04
CA THR A 633 43.05 1.16 -24.65
C THR A 633 43.37 0.93 -26.13
N ASN A 634 43.87 -0.26 -26.47
CA ASN A 634 44.20 -0.66 -27.87
C ASN A 634 43.66 -2.07 -28.17
N ASN A 635 42.43 -2.11 -28.71
CA ASN A 635 41.80 -3.37 -29.11
C ASN A 635 42.60 -4.15 -30.15
N GLY A 636 43.34 -3.43 -31.05
CA GLY A 636 44.16 -4.04 -32.08
C GLY A 636 45.40 -4.80 -31.55
N GLY A 637 45.77 -4.54 -30.28
CA GLY A 637 46.87 -5.23 -29.60
C GLY A 637 46.47 -6.57 -28.97
N LEU A 638 45.22 -6.95 -28.99
CA LEU A 638 44.76 -8.24 -28.46
C LEU A 638 45.23 -9.41 -29.31
N GLN A 639 45.67 -10.49 -28.67
CA GLN A 639 46.06 -11.74 -29.33
C GLN A 639 44.86 -12.69 -29.43
N ALA A 640 44.62 -13.24 -30.63
CA ALA A 640 43.59 -14.25 -30.82
C ALA A 640 44.09 -15.65 -30.39
N GLU A 641 43.29 -16.37 -29.60
CA GLU A 641 43.57 -17.71 -29.09
C GLU A 641 42.74 -18.83 -29.77
N GLY A 642 41.91 -18.45 -30.75
CA GLY A 642 40.92 -19.37 -31.34
C GLY A 642 39.55 -19.29 -30.64
N SER A 643 38.54 -19.94 -31.22
CA SER A 643 37.16 -19.94 -30.71
C SER A 643 36.58 -18.56 -30.36
N ASN A 644 36.98 -17.52 -31.14
CA ASN A 644 36.64 -16.11 -30.92
C ASN A 644 37.08 -15.55 -29.57
N LEU A 645 38.12 -16.18 -28.95
CA LEU A 645 38.74 -15.73 -27.71
C LEU A 645 39.94 -14.84 -28.00
N PHE A 646 40.15 -13.86 -27.17
CA PHE A 646 41.27 -12.93 -27.20
C PHE A 646 41.94 -12.91 -25.83
N SER A 647 43.26 -12.82 -25.80
CA SER A 647 44.03 -12.58 -24.59
C SER A 647 44.65 -11.18 -24.62
N GLN A 648 44.89 -10.65 -23.45
CA GLN A 648 45.59 -9.38 -23.30
C GLN A 648 47.08 -9.53 -23.66
N THR A 649 47.68 -8.47 -24.17
CA THR A 649 49.12 -8.36 -24.43
C THR A 649 49.67 -7.07 -23.85
N ALA A 650 50.97 -6.95 -23.81
CA ALA A 650 51.61 -5.69 -23.40
C ALA A 650 51.22 -4.48 -24.29
N ASN A 651 50.76 -4.71 -25.51
CA ASN A 651 50.34 -3.64 -26.44
C ASN A 651 48.83 -3.35 -26.42
N SER A 652 48.00 -4.23 -25.80
CA SER A 652 46.59 -3.95 -25.62
C SER A 652 46.32 -3.04 -24.43
N GLY A 653 47.25 -3.00 -23.47
CA GLY A 653 47.03 -2.41 -22.15
C GLY A 653 46.25 -3.32 -21.22
N GLU A 654 46.14 -2.92 -19.96
CA GLU A 654 45.32 -3.61 -18.96
C GLU A 654 43.83 -3.46 -19.25
N PRO A 655 42.98 -4.49 -18.95
CA PRO A 655 41.56 -4.42 -19.13
C PRO A 655 40.91 -3.46 -18.12
N VAL A 656 40.13 -2.52 -18.62
CA VAL A 656 39.28 -1.66 -17.75
C VAL A 656 37.94 -2.35 -17.62
N ILE A 657 37.74 -3.01 -16.48
CA ILE A 657 36.52 -3.80 -16.18
C ILE A 657 35.44 -2.91 -15.56
N GLY A 658 34.19 -3.13 -15.94
CA GLY A 658 33.04 -2.43 -15.36
C GLY A 658 31.72 -2.86 -15.97
N THR A 659 30.68 -2.15 -15.60
CA THR A 659 29.29 -2.43 -16.01
C THR A 659 29.02 -1.93 -17.42
N ALA A 660 28.08 -2.54 -18.12
CA ALA A 660 27.60 -2.11 -19.42
C ALA A 660 27.06 -0.68 -19.39
N GLY A 661 27.23 0.06 -20.46
CA GLY A 661 26.75 1.44 -20.61
C GLY A 661 27.46 2.49 -19.77
N SER A 662 28.54 2.14 -19.04
CA SER A 662 29.33 3.06 -18.23
C SER A 662 30.78 3.18 -18.72
N GLY A 663 31.42 4.35 -18.52
CA GLY A 663 32.85 4.54 -18.85
C GLY A 663 33.22 4.26 -20.30
N GLY A 664 32.36 4.55 -21.25
CA GLY A 664 32.58 4.31 -22.68
C GLY A 664 32.33 2.86 -23.14
N ARG A 665 31.91 1.97 -22.24
CA ARG A 665 31.53 0.59 -22.59
C ARG A 665 30.14 0.55 -23.21
N GLY A 666 29.95 -0.35 -24.18
CA GLY A 666 28.70 -0.56 -24.86
C GLY A 666 27.59 -1.08 -23.95
N LYS A 667 26.33 -0.90 -24.36
CA LYS A 667 25.16 -1.50 -23.70
C LYS A 667 25.02 -2.95 -24.18
N ILE A 668 24.38 -3.78 -23.35
CA ILE A 668 24.02 -5.13 -23.72
C ILE A 668 22.64 -5.13 -24.37
N SER A 669 22.52 -5.84 -25.49
CA SER A 669 21.24 -6.18 -26.11
C SER A 669 20.95 -7.64 -25.76
N PRO A 670 19.93 -7.89 -24.89
CA PRO A 670 19.53 -9.25 -24.55
C PRO A 670 18.81 -9.94 -25.72
N SER A 671 18.82 -11.27 -25.73
CA SER A 671 18.22 -12.10 -26.78
C SER A 671 18.70 -11.71 -28.19
N ALA A 672 19.98 -11.40 -28.31
CA ALA A 672 20.57 -11.00 -29.56
C ALA A 672 22.06 -11.45 -29.65
N LEU A 673 22.56 -11.65 -30.85
CA LEU A 673 23.95 -11.98 -31.12
C LEU A 673 24.56 -10.95 -32.05
N GLU A 674 25.84 -10.64 -31.82
CA GLU A 674 26.63 -9.87 -32.78
C GLU A 674 27.12 -10.78 -33.89
N MET A 675 26.74 -10.50 -35.12
CA MET A 675 27.19 -11.24 -36.29
C MET A 675 28.61 -10.79 -36.68
N SER A 676 29.26 -11.56 -37.55
CA SER A 676 30.53 -11.17 -38.14
C SER A 676 30.46 -9.78 -38.80
N ASN A 677 31.50 -8.96 -38.63
CA ASN A 677 31.61 -7.66 -39.32
C ASN A 677 32.25 -7.78 -40.71
N VAL A 678 32.35 -9.00 -41.26
CA VAL A 678 32.84 -9.27 -42.60
C VAL A 678 31.80 -8.91 -43.64
N ASP A 679 32.15 -8.02 -44.56
CA ASP A 679 31.38 -7.76 -45.78
C ASP A 679 31.81 -8.74 -46.85
N LEU A 680 30.92 -9.68 -47.22
CA LEU A 680 31.22 -10.73 -48.21
C LEU A 680 31.57 -10.14 -49.58
N SER A 681 30.84 -9.12 -50.03
CA SER A 681 31.09 -8.50 -51.36
C SER A 681 32.46 -7.84 -51.43
N ARG A 682 32.81 -7.11 -50.35
CA ARG A 682 34.12 -6.47 -50.21
C ARG A 682 35.22 -7.51 -50.10
N SER A 683 35.07 -8.55 -49.28
CA SER A 683 36.08 -9.60 -49.09
C SER A 683 36.29 -10.41 -50.36
N LEU A 684 35.25 -10.75 -51.14
CA LEU A 684 35.37 -11.39 -52.42
C LEU A 684 36.10 -10.50 -53.44
N THR A 685 35.79 -9.21 -53.48
CA THR A 685 36.50 -8.26 -54.36
C THR A 685 37.97 -8.18 -53.97
N GLN A 686 38.29 -8.06 -52.69
CA GLN A 686 39.68 -8.01 -52.21
C GLN A 686 40.39 -9.31 -52.46
N LEU A 687 39.74 -10.47 -52.30
CA LEU A 687 40.33 -11.77 -52.69
C LEU A 687 40.75 -11.82 -54.20
N ILE A 688 39.87 -11.33 -55.11
CA ILE A 688 40.15 -11.24 -56.51
C ILE A 688 41.37 -10.32 -56.78
N VAL A 689 41.44 -9.15 -56.11
CA VAL A 689 42.55 -8.21 -56.22
C VAL A 689 43.86 -8.84 -55.76
N VAL A 690 43.85 -9.50 -54.58
CA VAL A 690 45.05 -10.18 -54.05
C VAL A 690 45.48 -11.36 -54.94
N GLN A 691 44.51 -12.14 -55.48
CA GLN A 691 44.75 -13.23 -56.40
C GLN A 691 45.38 -12.70 -57.66
N ARG A 692 44.89 -11.58 -58.23
CA ARG A 692 45.51 -10.94 -59.43
C ARG A 692 46.92 -10.41 -59.13
N GLY A 693 47.13 -9.85 -57.92
CA GLY A 693 48.44 -9.44 -57.45
C GLY A 693 49.46 -10.61 -57.40
N PHE A 694 48.98 -11.76 -56.83
CA PHE A 694 49.78 -12.99 -56.82
C PHE A 694 50.15 -13.45 -58.26
N GLN A 695 49.19 -13.50 -59.20
CA GLN A 695 49.42 -13.86 -60.62
C GLN A 695 50.35 -12.91 -61.27
N ALA A 696 50.25 -11.60 -61.03
CA ALA A 696 51.17 -10.58 -61.61
C ALA A 696 52.63 -10.78 -61.13
N ASN A 697 52.80 -11.01 -59.79
CA ASN A 697 54.14 -11.31 -59.25
C ASN A 697 54.73 -12.64 -59.79
N SER A 698 53.89 -13.69 -59.93
CA SER A 698 54.31 -14.96 -60.57
C SER A 698 54.74 -14.75 -61.99
N LYS A 699 54.03 -13.89 -62.76
CA LYS A 699 54.39 -13.56 -64.10
C LYS A 699 55.75 -12.81 -64.14
N THR A 700 55.99 -11.93 -63.17
CA THR A 700 57.32 -11.23 -63.06
C THR A 700 58.46 -12.21 -62.83
N VAL A 701 58.26 -13.23 -61.98
CA VAL A 701 59.19 -14.30 -61.69
C VAL A 701 59.45 -15.11 -62.95
N THR A 702 58.43 -15.59 -63.65
CA THR A 702 58.61 -16.38 -64.91
C THR A 702 59.23 -15.59 -66.03
N THR A 703 58.91 -14.30 -66.18
CA THR A 703 59.52 -13.42 -67.14
C THR A 703 61.01 -13.17 -66.84
N SER A 704 61.33 -12.97 -65.56
CA SER A 704 62.71 -12.81 -65.11
C SER A 704 63.54 -14.09 -65.33
N ASP A 705 62.94 -15.27 -65.13
CA ASP A 705 63.59 -16.56 -65.45
C ASP A 705 63.82 -16.77 -66.96
N GLN A 706 62.82 -16.44 -67.78
CA GLN A 706 62.96 -16.48 -69.23
C GLN A 706 64.10 -15.57 -69.77
N ILE A 707 64.21 -14.35 -69.22
CA ILE A 707 65.27 -13.42 -69.57
C ILE A 707 66.60 -13.97 -69.09
N LEU A 708 66.69 -14.58 -67.90
CA LEU A 708 67.93 -15.22 -67.43
C LEU A 708 68.35 -16.40 -68.33
N ASN A 709 67.42 -17.23 -68.74
CA ASN A 709 67.61 -18.35 -69.62
C ASN A 709 68.10 -17.86 -71.01
N THR A 710 67.47 -16.78 -71.53
CA THR A 710 67.92 -16.16 -72.81
C THR A 710 69.33 -15.59 -72.68
N LEU A 711 69.66 -14.95 -71.54
CA LEU A 711 71.02 -14.45 -71.29
C LEU A 711 72.09 -15.57 -71.21
N LEU A 712 71.73 -16.70 -70.61
CA LEU A 712 72.59 -17.87 -70.54
C LEU A 712 72.84 -18.45 -71.92
N GLN A 713 71.79 -18.48 -72.77
CA GLN A 713 71.93 -18.89 -74.19
C GLN A 713 72.76 -17.93 -75.02
N LEU A 714 72.74 -16.63 -74.70
CA LEU A 714 73.61 -15.63 -75.41
C LEU A 714 75.09 -15.74 -75.00
N LYS A 715 75.42 -16.45 -73.92
CA LYS A 715 76.79 -16.66 -73.44
C LYS A 715 77.42 -17.97 -73.95
N GLN A 716 76.72 -18.82 -74.67
CA GLN A 716 77.22 -19.96 -75.40
C GLN A 716 77.50 -19.53 -76.83
#